data_d9ed9371ec6cbed6100ad534a56c684d
#
_entry.id   d9ed9371ec6cbed6100ad534a56c684d
#
_cell.length_a   1.000
_cell.length_b   1.000
_cell.length_c   1.000
_cell.angle_alpha   90.00
_cell.angle_beta   90.00
_cell.angle_gamma   90.00
#
_symmetry.space_group_name_H-M   'P 1'
#
loop_
_entity.id
_entity.type
_entity.pdbx_description
1 polymer ?
#
loop_
_entity_poly.entity_id
_entity_poly.type
_entity_poly.pdbx_seq_one_letter_code
_entity_poly.pdbx_strand_id
1 'polypeptide(L)'
;MEDLQSRVNELHDLLNQYSYEYYVQDNPSVPDSEYDKLLHELIDIEEKHPEYKTADSPTVRVGGEAQSSFEKVNHDTPMLSLGNAFNEEDLRKFDQRIRDNIGKVEYMCELKIDGLAVSLKYQNGRFVQGLTRGDGTTGEDITENLRTIHAIPLKIKEPLNFEVRGEAYMPRRSFMNLNAEKEENGEQPFANPRNAAAGSLRQLDSKLAAKRKLSVFLYSVNDLTDFDATTQSEALQGLDDLGFKTNQERERVADIDGVLDYIDKWTEKRESLSYDIDGIVIKVNDLDQQEEMGYTQKSPRWAIAYKFPAEEVVSKLLDIELSIGRTGVVTPTAILEPVRVAGTTVSRASLHNEDLIHERDIRIGDSVVVKKAGDIIPEVVKSILDRRPKDAEKYHMPTHCPSCDHELVRIEGEVALRCINPKCQAQLIEGLIHFVSRQAMNIDGLGTKIIQQLYENELIKDVADIFYLKEEDLLPLERMGSKKVENLLAAIEKAKDNSLEHLLFGLGIRHLGVKASQVLAEKYETMDRLLDVTEEELVAIHDIGDKLAQSVVTYLENEDIRALLQKLKDKNVNMNYKGIKTSEIEGHPEFNGKTIVLTGKLEQMTRSEATQWLEMQGAKVTNSVTKSTDIVIAGADAGSKLAKAEKFGKEIWTEDEFAKKQKESNN
;
A
#
# COMPACT_ATOMS: atom_id res chain seq x y z
N MET A 1 34.19 11.57 34.42
CA MET A 1 33.69 11.40 33.02
C MET A 1 33.51 9.92 32.64
N GLU A 2 34.49 9.04 32.89
CA GLU A 2 34.35 7.60 32.64
C GLU A 2 33.18 6.95 33.44
N ASP A 3 32.98 7.38 34.70
CA ASP A 3 31.93 6.86 35.57
C ASP A 3 30.50 7.25 35.09
N LEU A 4 30.30 8.45 34.54
CA LEU A 4 29.01 8.90 34.05
C LEU A 4 28.63 8.23 32.73
N GLN A 5 29.56 8.07 31.80
CA GLN A 5 29.33 7.32 30.56
C GLN A 5 28.99 5.85 30.83
N SER A 6 29.68 5.23 31.83
CA SER A 6 29.39 3.86 32.24
C SER A 6 27.96 3.75 32.81
N ARG A 7 27.53 4.73 33.60
CA ARG A 7 26.14 4.77 34.13
C ARG A 7 25.10 4.95 33.05
N VAL A 8 25.35 5.83 32.08
CA VAL A 8 24.44 6.00 30.91
C VAL A 8 24.29 4.68 30.14
N ASN A 9 25.38 3.99 29.86
CA ASN A 9 25.34 2.70 29.17
C ASN A 9 24.54 1.66 29.98
N GLU A 10 24.76 1.58 31.28
CA GLU A 10 24.01 0.70 32.17
C GLU A 10 22.51 1.01 32.17
N LEU A 11 22.12 2.30 32.23
CA LEU A 11 20.73 2.72 32.16
C LEU A 11 20.09 2.36 30.82
N HIS A 12 20.80 2.53 29.69
CA HIS A 12 20.34 2.10 28.38
C HIS A 12 20.06 0.59 28.35
N ASP A 13 21.00 -0.22 28.85
CA ASP A 13 20.87 -1.69 28.86
C ASP A 13 19.68 -2.14 29.73
N LEU A 14 19.56 -1.61 30.96
CA LEU A 14 18.47 -1.94 31.88
C LEU A 14 17.10 -1.51 31.33
N LEU A 15 16.98 -0.29 30.84
CA LEU A 15 15.70 0.21 30.31
C LEU A 15 15.26 -0.54 29.06
N ASN A 16 16.19 -0.88 28.17
CA ASN A 16 15.88 -1.70 26.98
C ASN A 16 15.49 -3.13 27.38
N GLN A 17 16.18 -3.74 28.36
CA GLN A 17 15.84 -5.06 28.88
C GLN A 17 14.42 -5.07 29.49
N TYR A 18 14.10 -4.13 30.39
CA TYR A 18 12.80 -4.06 31.04
C TYR A 18 11.67 -3.74 30.04
N SER A 19 11.92 -2.89 29.05
CA SER A 19 10.98 -2.67 27.94
C SER A 19 10.71 -3.95 27.16
N TYR A 20 11.75 -4.73 26.86
CA TYR A 20 11.61 -6.01 26.17
C TYR A 20 10.80 -7.03 26.98
N GLU A 21 11.11 -7.18 28.27
CA GLU A 21 10.37 -8.07 29.17
C GLU A 21 8.89 -7.71 29.27
N TYR A 22 8.58 -6.42 29.36
CA TYR A 22 7.20 -5.93 29.49
C TYR A 22 6.41 -5.96 28.17
N TYR A 23 6.97 -5.36 27.10
CA TYR A 23 6.20 -5.13 25.84
C TYR A 23 6.32 -6.25 24.81
N VAL A 24 7.35 -7.08 24.89
CA VAL A 24 7.59 -8.19 23.96
C VAL A 24 7.30 -9.54 24.61
N GLN A 25 7.84 -9.80 25.81
CA GLN A 25 7.68 -11.08 26.50
C GLN A 25 6.42 -11.16 27.37
N ASP A 26 5.75 -10.03 27.65
CA ASP A 26 4.61 -9.93 28.57
C ASP A 26 4.91 -10.54 29.96
N ASN A 27 6.16 -10.42 30.41
CA ASN A 27 6.67 -10.97 31.65
C ASN A 27 7.65 -10.02 32.35
N PRO A 28 7.18 -8.91 32.92
CA PRO A 28 8.03 -7.89 33.55
C PRO A 28 8.71 -8.41 34.79
N SER A 29 10.02 -8.19 34.89
CA SER A 29 10.83 -8.54 36.08
C SER A 29 10.83 -7.45 37.16
N VAL A 30 10.43 -6.22 36.82
CA VAL A 30 10.38 -5.08 37.73
C VAL A 30 9.02 -4.37 37.65
N PRO A 31 8.57 -3.68 38.74
CA PRO A 31 7.37 -2.85 38.70
C PRO A 31 7.60 -1.56 37.88
N ASP A 32 6.52 -1.01 37.33
CA ASP A 32 6.52 0.22 36.51
C ASP A 32 7.25 1.40 37.23
N SER A 33 7.11 1.50 38.55
CA SER A 33 7.76 2.55 39.34
C SER A 33 9.28 2.50 39.33
N GLU A 34 9.88 1.31 39.20
CA GLU A 34 11.33 1.16 39.10
C GLU A 34 11.82 1.52 37.69
N TYR A 35 11.08 1.12 36.65
CA TYR A 35 11.35 1.55 35.29
C TYR A 35 11.31 3.09 35.16
N ASP A 36 10.26 3.71 35.67
CA ASP A 36 10.09 5.17 35.63
C ASP A 36 11.21 5.92 36.34
N LYS A 37 11.68 5.39 37.47
CA LYS A 37 12.77 5.99 38.23
C LYS A 37 14.09 5.98 37.42
N LEU A 38 14.41 4.86 36.78
CA LEU A 38 15.62 4.74 35.95
C LEU A 38 15.52 5.60 34.69
N LEU A 39 14.33 5.69 34.09
CA LEU A 39 14.08 6.56 32.93
C LEU A 39 14.26 8.04 33.28
N HIS A 40 13.74 8.48 34.44
CA HIS A 40 13.94 9.87 34.92
C HIS A 40 15.41 10.16 35.21
N GLU A 41 16.16 9.21 35.80
CA GLU A 41 17.59 9.35 36.02
C GLU A 41 18.33 9.57 34.68
N LEU A 42 18.00 8.80 33.65
CA LEU A 42 18.59 8.95 32.32
C LEU A 42 18.25 10.29 31.67
N ILE A 43 16.98 10.72 31.76
CA ILE A 43 16.53 12.05 31.26
C ILE A 43 17.34 13.15 31.93
N ASP A 44 17.46 13.12 33.25
CA ASP A 44 18.21 14.13 34.03
C ASP A 44 19.69 14.19 33.61
N ILE A 45 20.30 13.04 33.31
CA ILE A 45 21.69 12.99 32.83
C ILE A 45 21.79 13.59 31.44
N GLU A 46 20.93 13.20 30.51
CA GLU A 46 20.94 13.69 29.12
C GLU A 46 20.60 15.16 29.00
N GLU A 47 19.76 15.72 29.88
CA GLU A 47 19.49 17.16 29.92
C GLU A 47 20.69 17.98 30.41
N LYS A 48 21.44 17.47 31.40
CA LYS A 48 22.63 18.12 31.92
C LYS A 48 23.86 17.92 31.03
N HIS A 49 23.88 16.83 30.29
CA HIS A 49 24.98 16.37 29.45
C HIS A 49 24.50 15.89 28.09
N PRO A 50 24.08 16.83 27.19
CA PRO A 50 23.50 16.48 25.86
C PRO A 50 24.45 15.64 24.99
N GLU A 51 25.76 15.63 25.26
CA GLU A 51 26.75 14.79 24.59
C GLU A 51 26.52 13.28 24.77
N TYR A 52 25.78 12.86 25.80
CA TYR A 52 25.44 11.45 26.05
C TYR A 52 24.10 11.03 25.39
N LYS A 53 23.32 11.98 24.90
CA LYS A 53 22.06 11.69 24.23
C LYS A 53 22.29 11.12 22.86
N THR A 54 21.89 9.87 22.65
CA THR A 54 22.01 9.17 21.36
C THR A 54 20.65 9.01 20.71
N ALA A 55 20.62 8.80 19.38
CA ALA A 55 19.39 8.59 18.63
C ALA A 55 18.63 7.30 19.01
N ASP A 56 19.30 6.37 19.68
CA ASP A 56 18.77 5.10 20.18
C ASP A 56 18.57 5.09 21.71
N SER A 57 18.67 6.26 22.38
CA SER A 57 18.37 6.36 23.81
C SER A 57 16.91 5.99 24.10
N PRO A 58 16.63 5.24 25.18
CA PRO A 58 15.25 5.01 25.64
C PRO A 58 14.44 6.28 25.84
N THR A 59 15.07 7.44 26.09
CA THR A 59 14.42 8.73 26.30
C THR A 59 13.76 9.30 25.06
N VAL A 60 14.18 8.92 23.85
CA VAL A 60 13.54 9.40 22.60
C VAL A 60 12.13 8.83 22.38
N ARG A 61 11.75 7.78 23.11
CA ARG A 61 10.41 7.20 23.07
C ARG A 61 9.32 8.13 23.64
N VAL A 62 9.70 9.16 24.36
CA VAL A 62 8.77 10.15 24.94
C VAL A 62 8.21 11.11 23.88
N GLY A 63 8.76 11.09 22.66
CA GLY A 63 8.37 11.91 21.51
C GLY A 63 9.21 13.18 21.37
N GLY A 64 9.45 13.57 20.10
CA GLY A 64 10.21 14.76 19.70
C GLY A 64 9.37 16.03 19.56
N GLU A 65 9.88 17.00 18.81
CA GLU A 65 9.12 18.17 18.37
C GLU A 65 8.07 17.80 17.31
N ALA A 66 6.96 18.53 17.28
CA ALA A 66 5.90 18.31 16.29
C ALA A 66 6.40 18.65 14.89
N GLN A 67 6.11 17.75 13.94
CA GLN A 67 6.44 17.93 12.53
C GLN A 67 5.41 18.82 11.83
N SER A 68 5.80 19.47 10.73
CA SER A 68 4.88 20.25 9.90
C SER A 68 4.14 19.40 8.86
N SER A 69 4.76 18.31 8.41
CA SER A 69 4.22 17.34 7.45
C SER A 69 5.07 16.06 7.46
N PHE A 70 4.52 14.97 6.93
CA PHE A 70 5.29 13.74 6.70
C PHE A 70 5.98 13.78 5.33
N GLU A 71 7.25 13.41 5.30
CA GLU A 71 7.98 13.22 4.06
C GLU A 71 7.50 11.96 3.34
N LYS A 72 7.42 12.03 2.02
CA LYS A 72 7.10 10.86 1.17
C LYS A 72 8.40 10.21 0.73
N VAL A 73 8.52 8.91 0.99
CA VAL A 73 9.72 8.11 0.70
C VAL A 73 9.34 6.89 -0.10
N ASN A 74 10.14 6.58 -1.12
CA ASN A 74 9.97 5.34 -1.88
C ASN A 74 10.50 4.15 -1.09
N HIS A 75 9.76 3.04 -1.13
CA HIS A 75 10.22 1.76 -0.59
C HIS A 75 11.34 1.17 -1.46
N ASP A 76 12.38 0.64 -0.83
CA ASP A 76 13.45 -0.08 -1.55
C ASP A 76 12.89 -1.33 -2.26
N THR A 77 11.91 -1.97 -1.65
CA THR A 77 11.13 -3.08 -2.23
C THR A 77 9.63 -2.76 -2.08
N PRO A 78 8.79 -2.91 -3.12
CA PRO A 78 7.37 -2.61 -3.02
C PRO A 78 6.66 -3.39 -1.91
N MET A 79 5.73 -2.73 -1.21
CA MET A 79 4.86 -3.34 -0.20
C MET A 79 3.56 -3.81 -0.86
N LEU A 80 3.57 -5.02 -1.37
CA LEU A 80 2.45 -5.61 -2.10
C LEU A 80 1.28 -5.98 -1.16
N SER A 81 0.08 -5.98 -1.70
CA SER A 81 -1.10 -6.54 -1.02
C SER A 81 -1.12 -8.06 -1.14
N LEU A 82 -1.94 -8.74 -0.33
CA LEU A 82 -2.18 -10.18 -0.46
C LEU A 82 -3.42 -10.42 -1.34
N GLY A 83 -3.43 -11.53 -2.07
CA GLY A 83 -4.66 -12.07 -2.66
C GLY A 83 -5.62 -12.52 -1.56
N ASN A 84 -6.93 -12.55 -1.83
CA ASN A 84 -7.93 -12.95 -0.86
C ASN A 84 -8.55 -14.31 -1.20
N ALA A 85 -8.85 -15.10 -0.16
CA ALA A 85 -9.71 -16.28 -0.20
C ALA A 85 -10.84 -16.07 0.81
N PHE A 86 -12.07 -16.51 0.47
CA PHE A 86 -13.26 -16.31 1.29
C PHE A 86 -13.88 -17.63 1.74
N ASN A 87 -13.43 -18.75 1.21
CA ASN A 87 -13.94 -20.07 1.47
C ASN A 87 -12.88 -21.16 1.23
N GLU A 88 -13.21 -22.39 1.57
CA GLU A 88 -12.33 -23.55 1.38
C GLU A 88 -11.98 -23.79 -0.11
N GLU A 89 -12.92 -23.59 -1.03
CA GLU A 89 -12.68 -23.79 -2.46
C GLU A 89 -11.59 -22.86 -2.99
N ASP A 90 -11.58 -21.59 -2.58
CA ASP A 90 -10.56 -20.63 -2.94
C ASP A 90 -9.18 -21.04 -2.43
N LEU A 91 -9.11 -21.58 -1.21
CA LEU A 91 -7.88 -22.08 -0.60
C LEU A 91 -7.37 -23.33 -1.31
N ARG A 92 -8.24 -24.26 -1.68
CA ARG A 92 -7.87 -25.46 -2.44
C ARG A 92 -7.39 -25.13 -3.86
N LYS A 93 -7.98 -24.10 -4.50
CA LYS A 93 -7.49 -23.58 -5.79
C LYS A 93 -6.10 -22.93 -5.65
N PHE A 94 -5.87 -22.23 -4.56
CA PHE A 94 -4.55 -21.68 -4.25
C PHE A 94 -3.50 -22.79 -4.07
N ASP A 95 -3.78 -23.79 -3.24
CA ASP A 95 -2.91 -24.95 -3.01
C ASP A 95 -2.64 -25.71 -4.30
N GLN A 96 -3.66 -25.99 -5.12
CA GLN A 96 -3.51 -26.70 -6.39
C GLN A 96 -2.56 -25.94 -7.33
N ARG A 97 -2.75 -24.61 -7.47
CA ARG A 97 -1.87 -23.77 -8.28
C ARG A 97 -0.41 -23.81 -7.79
N ILE A 98 -0.18 -23.80 -6.47
CA ILE A 98 1.16 -23.92 -5.91
C ILE A 98 1.76 -25.28 -6.23
N ARG A 99 1.04 -26.36 -5.98
CA ARG A 99 1.52 -27.72 -6.21
C ARG A 99 1.77 -28.03 -7.66
N ASP A 100 1.00 -27.47 -8.58
CA ASP A 100 1.22 -27.62 -10.02
C ASP A 100 2.53 -27.00 -10.49
N ASN A 101 3.01 -25.95 -9.79
CA ASN A 101 4.25 -25.24 -10.15
C ASN A 101 5.48 -25.79 -9.41
N ILE A 102 5.37 -26.09 -8.12
CA ILE A 102 6.54 -26.42 -7.27
C ILE A 102 6.43 -27.76 -6.56
N GLY A 103 5.35 -28.51 -6.75
CA GLY A 103 5.17 -29.83 -6.17
C GLY A 103 4.76 -29.80 -4.69
N LYS A 104 5.44 -30.58 -3.86
CA LYS A 104 5.13 -30.67 -2.43
C LYS A 104 5.47 -29.35 -1.72
N VAL A 105 4.55 -28.88 -0.89
CA VAL A 105 4.65 -27.62 -0.17
C VAL A 105 4.19 -27.76 1.27
N GLU A 106 4.87 -27.06 2.17
CA GLU A 106 4.41 -26.81 3.55
C GLU A 106 4.00 -25.33 3.69
N TYR A 107 3.05 -25.07 4.56
CA TYR A 107 2.57 -23.71 4.79
C TYR A 107 2.91 -23.20 6.18
N MET A 108 3.15 -21.88 6.25
CA MET A 108 3.17 -21.10 7.47
C MET A 108 1.85 -20.35 7.59
N CYS A 109 1.09 -20.63 8.64
CA CYS A 109 -0.15 -19.94 8.97
C CYS A 109 0.12 -18.86 10.04
N GLU A 110 -0.33 -17.67 9.80
CA GLU A 110 -0.16 -16.51 10.67
C GLU A 110 -1.51 -15.79 10.85
N LEU A 111 -1.74 -15.19 12.03
CA LEU A 111 -2.93 -14.36 12.24
C LEU A 111 -2.80 -13.07 11.42
N LYS A 112 -3.86 -12.72 10.70
CA LYS A 112 -3.94 -11.45 9.97
C LYS A 112 -4.38 -10.34 10.92
N ILE A 113 -3.39 -9.62 11.43
CA ILE A 113 -3.62 -8.52 12.38
C ILE A 113 -4.35 -7.37 11.68
N ASP A 114 -5.36 -6.84 12.33
CA ASP A 114 -6.13 -5.69 11.82
C ASP A 114 -5.53 -4.37 12.31
N GLY A 115 -4.56 -3.88 11.56
CA GLY A 115 -3.76 -2.69 11.90
C GLY A 115 -3.35 -1.87 10.69
N LEU A 116 -2.17 -1.26 10.78
CA LEU A 116 -1.52 -0.50 9.72
C LEU A 116 -0.17 -1.13 9.39
N ALA A 117 0.00 -1.51 8.12
CA ALA A 117 1.26 -2.08 7.65
C ALA A 117 2.38 -1.04 7.70
N VAL A 118 3.51 -1.42 8.26
CA VAL A 118 4.71 -0.60 8.42
C VAL A 118 5.97 -1.35 7.97
N SER A 119 6.93 -0.59 7.47
CA SER A 119 8.27 -1.05 7.16
C SER A 119 9.26 -0.38 8.11
N LEU A 120 10.18 -1.16 8.68
CA LEU A 120 11.23 -0.71 9.61
C LEU A 120 12.59 -1.04 9.01
N LYS A 121 13.43 -0.03 8.82
CA LYS A 121 14.80 -0.18 8.31
C LYS A 121 15.80 -0.08 9.45
N TYR A 122 16.67 -1.07 9.51
CA TYR A 122 17.78 -1.14 10.46
C TYR A 122 19.11 -1.03 9.72
N GLN A 123 20.04 -0.24 10.28
CA GLN A 123 21.42 -0.11 9.81
C GLN A 123 22.37 -0.24 10.99
N ASN A 124 23.35 -1.14 10.89
CA ASN A 124 24.26 -1.48 11.98
C ASN A 124 23.52 -1.77 13.28
N GLY A 125 22.40 -2.52 13.19
CA GLY A 125 21.57 -2.88 14.30
C GLY A 125 20.74 -1.74 14.93
N ARG A 126 20.69 -0.55 14.33
CA ARG A 126 19.92 0.61 14.82
C ARG A 126 18.72 0.88 13.93
N PHE A 127 17.57 1.17 14.53
CA PHE A 127 16.37 1.60 13.83
C PHE A 127 16.59 3.02 13.26
N VAL A 128 16.64 3.12 11.93
CA VAL A 128 16.95 4.39 11.25
C VAL A 128 15.75 5.01 10.56
N GLN A 129 14.82 4.20 10.03
CA GLN A 129 13.67 4.72 9.29
C GLN A 129 12.47 3.79 9.40
N GLY A 130 11.28 4.38 9.49
CA GLY A 130 10.02 3.67 9.49
C GLY A 130 8.98 4.34 8.59
N LEU A 131 8.38 3.55 7.70
CA LEU A 131 7.47 4.02 6.66
C LEU A 131 6.09 3.37 6.79
N THR A 132 5.04 4.11 6.42
CA THR A 132 3.73 3.51 6.11
C THR A 132 3.80 2.79 4.77
N ARG A 133 2.89 1.84 4.52
CA ARG A 133 2.78 1.18 3.21
C ARG A 133 2.52 2.19 2.08
N GLY A 134 1.70 3.22 2.33
CA GLY A 134 1.26 4.15 1.31
C GLY A 134 0.49 3.46 0.18
N ASP A 135 0.90 3.69 -1.08
CA ASP A 135 0.35 3.01 -2.26
C ASP A 135 1.08 1.69 -2.60
N GLY A 136 2.04 1.31 -1.77
CA GLY A 136 2.91 0.15 -1.95
C GLY A 136 4.27 0.48 -2.57
N THR A 137 4.40 1.58 -3.27
CA THR A 137 5.67 2.07 -3.83
C THR A 137 6.23 3.24 -3.01
N THR A 138 5.36 4.15 -2.57
CA THR A 138 5.72 5.33 -1.79
C THR A 138 4.95 5.36 -0.48
N GLY A 139 5.65 5.45 0.64
CA GLY A 139 5.09 5.58 1.99
C GLY A 139 5.32 6.96 2.58
N GLU A 140 4.73 7.21 3.75
CA GLU A 140 5.00 8.39 4.58
C GLU A 140 6.04 8.01 5.64
N ASP A 141 7.06 8.85 5.82
CA ASP A 141 8.05 8.67 6.89
C ASP A 141 7.41 9.02 8.24
N ILE A 142 7.20 8.00 9.04
CA ILE A 142 6.61 8.07 10.40
C ILE A 142 7.60 7.59 11.47
N THR A 143 8.88 7.69 11.19
CA THR A 143 9.97 7.18 12.06
C THR A 143 9.80 7.65 13.50
N GLU A 144 9.55 8.93 13.74
CA GLU A 144 9.41 9.47 15.09
C GLU A 144 8.20 8.89 15.84
N ASN A 145 7.10 8.62 15.13
CA ASN A 145 5.92 8.00 15.75
C ASN A 145 6.17 6.52 16.05
N LEU A 146 6.85 5.80 15.15
CA LEU A 146 7.20 4.39 15.37
C LEU A 146 8.23 4.20 16.51
N ARG A 147 9.12 5.16 16.73
CA ARG A 147 10.04 5.15 17.89
C ARG A 147 9.32 5.15 19.23
N THR A 148 8.10 5.68 19.28
CA THR A 148 7.27 5.68 20.51
C THR A 148 6.67 4.31 20.82
N ILE A 149 6.68 3.36 19.88
CA ILE A 149 6.19 2.00 20.09
C ILE A 149 7.28 1.18 20.81
N HIS A 150 7.05 0.87 22.07
CA HIS A 150 8.03 0.18 22.90
C HIS A 150 8.40 -1.23 22.42
N ALA A 151 7.50 -1.89 21.70
CA ALA A 151 7.75 -3.21 21.09
C ALA A 151 8.72 -3.17 19.90
N ILE A 152 9.10 -1.98 19.40
CA ILE A 152 10.12 -1.81 18.35
C ILE A 152 11.47 -1.57 19.02
N PRO A 153 12.45 -2.47 18.87
CA PRO A 153 13.81 -2.23 19.38
C PRO A 153 14.43 -1.03 18.64
N LEU A 154 14.92 -0.01 19.37
CA LEU A 154 15.68 1.08 18.76
C LEU A 154 17.09 0.65 18.37
N LYS A 155 17.59 -0.39 19.06
CA LYS A 155 18.87 -1.04 18.78
C LYS A 155 18.75 -2.54 19.09
N ILE A 156 19.28 -3.36 18.19
CA ILE A 156 19.44 -4.80 18.39
C ILE A 156 20.90 -5.11 18.72
N LYS A 157 21.17 -6.31 19.28
CA LYS A 157 22.52 -6.69 19.73
C LYS A 157 23.49 -6.85 18.57
N GLU A 158 23.02 -7.35 17.44
CA GLU A 158 23.81 -7.64 16.26
C GLU A 158 23.82 -6.45 15.28
N PRO A 159 24.98 -6.09 14.68
CA PRO A 159 25.09 -4.94 13.77
C PRO A 159 24.60 -5.28 12.36
N LEU A 160 23.36 -5.77 12.24
CA LEU A 160 22.75 -6.18 10.98
C LEU A 160 22.15 -4.99 10.21
N ASN A 161 22.11 -5.14 8.87
CA ASN A 161 21.41 -4.23 7.96
C ASN A 161 20.27 -5.01 7.31
N PHE A 162 19.04 -4.62 7.53
CA PHE A 162 17.87 -5.26 6.94
C PHE A 162 16.61 -4.39 7.06
N GLU A 163 15.60 -4.75 6.29
CA GLU A 163 14.24 -4.21 6.36
C GLU A 163 13.31 -5.30 6.89
N VAL A 164 12.52 -4.96 7.90
CA VAL A 164 11.50 -5.83 8.46
C VAL A 164 10.13 -5.18 8.34
N ARG A 165 9.11 -5.96 8.01
CA ARG A 165 7.73 -5.50 7.87
C ARG A 165 6.84 -6.11 8.92
N GLY A 166 5.82 -5.34 9.29
CA GLY A 166 4.86 -5.74 10.30
C GLY A 166 3.57 -4.96 10.24
N GLU A 167 2.73 -5.22 11.22
CA GLU A 167 1.48 -4.52 11.41
C GLU A 167 1.50 -3.80 12.75
N ALA A 168 1.45 -2.46 12.72
CA ALA A 168 1.22 -1.66 13.91
C ALA A 168 -0.28 -1.65 14.23
N TYR A 169 -0.62 -1.93 15.47
CA TYR A 169 -1.99 -2.07 15.92
C TYR A 169 -2.23 -1.44 17.28
N MET A 170 -3.49 -1.21 17.59
CA MET A 170 -3.91 -0.76 18.92
C MET A 170 -4.49 -1.93 19.70
N PRO A 171 -3.90 -2.32 20.85
CA PRO A 171 -4.49 -3.33 21.72
C PRO A 171 -5.90 -2.92 22.17
N ARG A 172 -6.82 -3.88 22.31
CA ARG A 172 -8.22 -3.64 22.71
C ARG A 172 -8.34 -2.79 23.97
N ARG A 173 -7.50 -3.05 24.97
CA ARG A 173 -7.48 -2.26 26.21
C ARG A 173 -7.11 -0.78 25.97
N SER A 174 -6.08 -0.55 25.14
CA SER A 174 -5.67 0.82 24.77
C SER A 174 -6.77 1.55 24.02
N PHE A 175 -7.47 0.84 23.10
CA PHE A 175 -8.59 1.38 22.35
C PHE A 175 -9.78 1.78 23.24
N MET A 176 -10.16 0.92 24.20
CA MET A 176 -11.22 1.23 25.14
C MET A 176 -10.88 2.45 25.99
N ASN A 177 -9.66 2.53 26.52
CA ASN A 177 -9.21 3.66 27.33
C ASN A 177 -9.21 4.96 26.53
N LEU A 178 -8.72 4.92 25.28
CA LEU A 178 -8.68 6.08 24.39
C LEU A 178 -10.08 6.59 24.06
N ASN A 179 -11.03 5.71 23.79
CA ASN A 179 -12.40 6.11 23.47
C ASN A 179 -13.13 6.66 24.70
N ALA A 180 -12.89 6.10 25.90
CA ALA A 180 -13.42 6.65 27.14
C ALA A 180 -12.90 8.08 27.40
N GLU A 181 -11.58 8.34 27.21
CA GLU A 181 -10.99 9.67 27.30
C GLU A 181 -11.61 10.66 26.30
N LYS A 182 -11.84 10.22 25.05
CA LYS A 182 -12.47 11.05 24.03
C LYS A 182 -13.92 11.41 24.37
N GLU A 183 -14.69 10.45 24.86
CA GLU A 183 -16.07 10.68 25.31
C GLU A 183 -16.13 11.67 26.50
N GLU A 184 -15.23 11.53 27.48
CA GLU A 184 -15.10 12.46 28.59
C GLU A 184 -14.79 13.90 28.13
N ASN A 185 -13.98 14.03 27.07
CA ASN A 185 -13.61 15.32 26.48
C ASN A 185 -14.65 15.86 25.49
N GLY A 186 -15.75 15.13 25.23
CA GLY A 186 -16.78 15.50 24.26
C GLY A 186 -16.31 15.36 22.80
N GLU A 187 -15.26 14.58 22.57
CA GLU A 187 -14.73 14.28 21.24
C GLU A 187 -15.38 13.00 20.65
N GLN A 188 -15.41 12.92 19.33
CA GLN A 188 -15.91 11.72 18.66
C GLN A 188 -14.96 10.54 18.88
N PRO A 189 -15.43 9.39 19.41
CA PRO A 189 -14.61 8.20 19.58
C PRO A 189 -14.23 7.58 18.23
N PHE A 190 -13.14 6.81 18.21
CA PHE A 190 -12.76 6.02 17.04
C PHE A 190 -13.70 4.85 16.83
N ALA A 191 -13.98 4.53 15.58
CA ALA A 191 -14.90 3.47 15.19
C ALA A 191 -14.37 2.05 15.50
N ASN A 192 -13.07 1.83 15.37
CA ASN A 192 -12.40 0.55 15.60
C ASN A 192 -10.92 0.74 15.92
N PRO A 193 -10.23 -0.31 16.47
CA PRO A 193 -8.81 -0.25 16.81
C PRO A 193 -7.89 0.06 15.61
N ARG A 194 -8.20 -0.42 14.41
CA ARG A 194 -7.43 -0.13 13.19
C ARG A 194 -7.43 1.36 12.86
N ASN A 195 -8.61 2.00 12.86
CA ASN A 195 -8.71 3.44 12.61
C ASN A 195 -8.01 4.26 13.69
N ALA A 196 -8.08 3.81 14.94
CA ALA A 196 -7.38 4.43 16.06
C ALA A 196 -5.85 4.31 15.90
N ALA A 197 -5.34 3.16 15.48
CA ALA A 197 -3.92 2.95 15.21
C ALA A 197 -3.43 3.82 14.04
N ALA A 198 -4.14 3.80 12.91
CA ALA A 198 -3.80 4.62 11.74
C ALA A 198 -3.83 6.12 12.06
N GLY A 199 -4.86 6.59 12.76
CA GLY A 199 -4.97 7.99 13.19
C GLY A 199 -3.90 8.39 14.21
N SER A 200 -3.41 7.46 15.01
CA SER A 200 -2.33 7.70 15.98
C SER A 200 -0.97 7.79 15.31
N LEU A 201 -0.66 6.91 14.37
CA LEU A 201 0.61 6.92 13.63
C LEU A 201 0.75 8.09 12.65
N ARG A 202 -0.36 8.74 12.32
CA ARG A 202 -0.39 9.93 11.45
C ARG A 202 -0.55 11.24 12.23
N GLN A 203 -0.23 11.24 13.53
CA GLN A 203 -0.13 12.46 14.32
C GLN A 203 1.20 13.17 14.00
N LEU A 204 1.14 14.46 13.73
CA LEU A 204 2.34 15.27 13.52
C LEU A 204 3.15 15.48 14.81
N ASP A 205 2.49 15.42 15.95
CA ASP A 205 3.12 15.42 17.29
C ASP A 205 3.28 13.97 17.78
N SER A 206 4.50 13.47 17.81
CA SER A 206 4.82 12.11 18.26
C SER A 206 4.53 11.87 19.76
N LYS A 207 4.42 12.93 20.58
CA LYS A 207 3.96 12.82 21.98
C LYS A 207 2.52 12.32 22.08
N LEU A 208 1.67 12.69 21.12
CA LEU A 208 0.31 12.17 21.02
C LEU A 208 0.31 10.69 20.64
N ALA A 209 1.19 10.28 19.70
CA ALA A 209 1.36 8.87 19.34
C ALA A 209 1.82 8.03 20.54
N ALA A 210 2.78 8.53 21.32
CA ALA A 210 3.29 7.87 22.54
C ALA A 210 2.18 7.57 23.56
N LYS A 211 1.27 8.52 23.80
CA LYS A 211 0.13 8.35 24.74
C LYS A 211 -0.85 7.26 24.29
N ARG A 212 -0.90 6.91 23.00
CA ARG A 212 -1.86 5.97 22.43
C ARG A 212 -1.52 4.51 22.68
N LYS A 213 -0.30 4.21 23.20
CA LYS A 213 0.17 2.86 23.58
C LYS A 213 -0.07 1.82 22.47
N LEU A 214 0.42 2.10 21.27
CA LEU A 214 0.39 1.17 20.15
C LEU A 214 1.35 0.01 20.38
N SER A 215 1.14 -1.09 19.65
CA SER A 215 2.06 -2.22 19.57
C SER A 215 2.29 -2.62 18.10
N VAL A 216 3.17 -3.57 17.86
CA VAL A 216 3.49 -4.07 16.53
C VAL A 216 3.71 -5.57 16.56
N PHE A 217 3.31 -6.28 15.49
CA PHE A 217 3.79 -7.62 15.20
C PHE A 217 4.56 -7.61 13.89
N LEU A 218 5.79 -8.14 13.90
CA LEU A 218 6.62 -8.26 12.71
C LEU A 218 6.39 -9.63 12.08
N TYR A 219 6.28 -9.66 10.74
CA TYR A 219 5.88 -10.88 10.03
C TYR A 219 6.70 -11.17 8.76
N SER A 220 7.64 -10.33 8.38
CA SER A 220 8.43 -10.53 7.16
C SER A 220 9.77 -9.80 7.25
N VAL A 221 10.83 -10.47 6.81
CA VAL A 221 12.15 -9.88 6.55
C VAL A 221 12.31 -9.76 5.04
N ASN A 222 12.61 -8.58 4.55
CA ASN A 222 12.66 -8.32 3.10
C ASN A 222 14.06 -8.47 2.51
N ASP A 223 15.08 -8.16 3.27
CA ASP A 223 16.46 -8.37 2.88
C ASP A 223 17.08 -9.45 3.78
N LEU A 224 17.33 -10.61 3.21
CA LEU A 224 17.91 -11.76 3.91
C LEU A 224 19.44 -11.82 3.77
N THR A 225 20.08 -10.78 3.24
CA THR A 225 21.55 -10.80 3.00
C THR A 225 22.30 -10.98 4.30
N ASP A 226 21.91 -10.24 5.35
CA ASP A 226 22.50 -10.33 6.69
C ASP A 226 21.64 -11.23 7.63
N PHE A 227 20.64 -11.95 7.08
CA PHE A 227 19.68 -12.72 7.87
C PHE A 227 19.65 -14.18 7.40
N ASP A 228 20.16 -15.08 8.21
CA ASP A 228 20.27 -16.50 7.86
C ASP A 228 18.95 -17.24 8.15
N ALA A 229 18.13 -17.41 7.11
CA ALA A 229 16.90 -18.17 7.16
C ALA A 229 16.60 -18.81 5.80
N THR A 230 16.13 -20.05 5.80
CA THR A 230 15.71 -20.79 4.61
C THR A 230 14.19 -20.97 4.55
N THR A 231 13.50 -20.75 5.66
CA THR A 231 12.06 -20.87 5.78
C THR A 231 11.44 -19.65 6.45
N GLN A 232 10.15 -19.40 6.18
CA GLN A 232 9.37 -18.37 6.86
C GLN A 232 9.36 -18.57 8.38
N SER A 233 9.27 -19.81 8.84
CA SER A 233 9.32 -20.14 10.27
C SER A 233 10.66 -19.79 10.91
N GLU A 234 11.77 -20.05 10.22
CA GLU A 234 13.13 -19.66 10.70
C GLU A 234 13.31 -18.14 10.69
N ALA A 235 12.80 -17.44 9.67
CA ALA A 235 12.85 -15.98 9.62
C ALA A 235 12.09 -15.34 10.80
N LEU A 236 10.91 -15.86 11.14
CA LEU A 236 10.16 -15.38 12.31
C LEU A 236 10.85 -15.71 13.63
N GLN A 237 11.45 -16.90 13.75
CA GLN A 237 12.22 -17.26 14.93
C GLN A 237 13.47 -16.38 15.09
N GLY A 238 14.17 -16.10 13.99
CA GLY A 238 15.32 -15.19 14.00
C GLY A 238 14.95 -13.77 14.42
N LEU A 239 13.77 -13.28 14.04
CA LEU A 239 13.25 -12.00 14.55
C LEU A 239 13.02 -12.05 16.07
N ASP A 240 12.43 -13.13 16.60
CA ASP A 240 12.24 -13.31 18.05
C ASP A 240 13.60 -13.31 18.77
N ASP A 241 14.61 -14.02 18.25
CA ASP A 241 15.95 -14.13 18.83
C ASP A 241 16.69 -12.76 18.84
N LEU A 242 16.38 -11.88 17.86
CA LEU A 242 16.88 -10.49 17.81
C LEU A 242 16.11 -9.53 18.73
N GLY A 243 15.05 -10.00 19.40
CA GLY A 243 14.23 -9.20 20.31
C GLY A 243 13.07 -8.45 19.69
N PHE A 244 12.69 -8.80 18.46
CA PHE A 244 11.47 -8.28 17.85
C PHE A 244 10.23 -9.01 18.34
N LYS A 245 9.10 -8.34 18.32
CA LYS A 245 7.81 -8.94 18.65
C LYS A 245 7.17 -9.54 17.42
N THR A 246 7.10 -10.88 17.35
CA THR A 246 6.33 -11.61 16.35
C THR A 246 5.06 -12.21 16.97
N ASN A 247 4.09 -12.57 16.15
CA ASN A 247 2.89 -13.24 16.64
C ASN A 247 3.23 -14.72 16.98
N GLN A 248 3.02 -15.12 18.22
CA GLN A 248 3.36 -16.47 18.70
C GLN A 248 2.29 -17.50 18.36
N GLU A 249 1.12 -17.08 17.90
CA GLU A 249 0.02 -17.96 17.50
C GLU A 249 0.21 -18.55 16.09
N ARG A 250 1.35 -18.28 15.46
CA ARG A 250 1.73 -18.84 14.16
C ARG A 250 1.91 -20.35 14.22
N GLU A 251 1.64 -21.05 13.13
CA GLU A 251 1.75 -22.51 13.07
C GLU A 251 2.24 -22.96 11.68
N ARG A 252 3.26 -23.82 11.64
CA ARG A 252 3.70 -24.51 10.42
C ARG A 252 2.85 -25.76 10.23
N VAL A 253 2.27 -25.92 9.06
CA VAL A 253 1.41 -27.05 8.70
C VAL A 253 1.91 -27.75 7.44
N ALA A 254 1.69 -29.06 7.35
CA ALA A 254 2.25 -29.91 6.31
C ALA A 254 1.54 -29.76 4.95
N ASP A 255 0.28 -29.32 4.94
CA ASP A 255 -0.59 -29.28 3.76
C ASP A 255 -1.79 -28.36 3.96
N ILE A 256 -2.67 -28.33 2.95
CA ILE A 256 -3.87 -27.48 2.97
C ILE A 256 -4.89 -27.92 4.04
N ASP A 257 -4.95 -29.19 4.40
CA ASP A 257 -5.89 -29.63 5.42
C ASP A 257 -5.47 -29.09 6.80
N GLY A 258 -4.16 -29.04 7.09
CA GLY A 258 -3.64 -28.35 8.27
C GLY A 258 -3.92 -26.84 8.26
N VAL A 259 -3.96 -26.20 7.08
CA VAL A 259 -4.40 -24.79 6.96
C VAL A 259 -5.85 -24.63 7.37
N LEU A 260 -6.74 -25.54 6.93
CA LEU A 260 -8.16 -25.49 7.27
C LEU A 260 -8.38 -25.69 8.77
N ASP A 261 -7.67 -26.64 9.40
CA ASP A 261 -7.73 -26.87 10.85
C ASP A 261 -7.29 -25.61 11.64
N TYR A 262 -6.25 -24.92 11.17
CA TYR A 262 -5.79 -23.66 11.78
C TYR A 262 -6.85 -22.54 11.64
N ILE A 263 -7.51 -22.44 10.50
CA ILE A 263 -8.58 -21.46 10.25
C ILE A 263 -9.77 -21.73 11.18
N ASP A 264 -10.21 -22.98 11.30
CA ASP A 264 -11.31 -23.36 12.18
C ASP A 264 -11.00 -23.03 13.65
N LYS A 265 -9.79 -23.39 14.11
CA LYS A 265 -9.29 -23.06 15.45
C LYS A 265 -9.41 -21.56 15.75
N TRP A 266 -8.98 -20.70 14.84
CA TRP A 266 -8.97 -19.26 15.08
C TRP A 266 -10.28 -18.56 14.77
N THR A 267 -11.13 -19.13 13.96
CA THR A 267 -12.52 -18.68 13.80
C THR A 267 -13.26 -18.72 15.13
N GLU A 268 -13.04 -19.76 15.93
CA GLU A 268 -13.62 -19.89 17.27
C GLU A 268 -12.91 -19.03 18.34
N LYS A 269 -11.56 -18.98 18.31
CA LYS A 269 -10.75 -18.39 19.39
C LYS A 269 -10.45 -16.90 19.23
N ARG A 270 -10.75 -16.28 18.09
CA ARG A 270 -10.36 -14.86 17.82
C ARG A 270 -10.83 -13.86 18.88
N GLU A 271 -11.97 -14.14 19.52
CA GLU A 271 -12.52 -13.26 20.58
C GLU A 271 -11.66 -13.26 21.86
N SER A 272 -10.86 -14.30 22.08
CA SER A 272 -9.95 -14.39 23.23
C SER A 272 -8.68 -13.55 23.10
N LEU A 273 -8.39 -13.04 21.92
CA LEU A 273 -7.19 -12.23 21.67
C LEU A 273 -7.33 -10.82 22.26
N SER A 274 -6.20 -10.26 22.70
CA SER A 274 -6.11 -8.86 23.18
C SER A 274 -6.04 -7.83 22.05
N TYR A 275 -6.11 -8.27 20.79
CA TYR A 275 -6.06 -7.48 19.56
C TYR A 275 -7.03 -8.06 18.52
N ASP A 276 -7.34 -7.27 17.51
CA ASP A 276 -8.26 -7.68 16.45
C ASP A 276 -7.52 -8.32 15.28
N ILE A 277 -8.17 -9.34 14.70
CA ILE A 277 -7.73 -10.01 13.47
C ILE A 277 -8.89 -10.03 12.46
N ASP A 278 -8.58 -9.89 11.17
CA ASP A 278 -9.58 -9.91 10.10
C ASP A 278 -9.48 -11.14 9.20
N GLY A 279 -8.62 -12.08 9.56
CA GLY A 279 -8.40 -13.31 8.80
C GLY A 279 -7.13 -14.07 9.21
N ILE A 280 -6.67 -14.91 8.29
CA ILE A 280 -5.48 -15.73 8.40
C ILE A 280 -4.61 -15.46 7.17
N VAL A 281 -3.32 -15.33 7.35
CA VAL A 281 -2.33 -15.28 6.26
C VAL A 281 -1.70 -16.65 6.10
N ILE A 282 -1.76 -17.19 4.91
CA ILE A 282 -1.15 -18.47 4.54
C ILE A 282 0.01 -18.17 3.60
N LYS A 283 1.20 -18.64 3.94
CA LYS A 283 2.43 -18.46 3.16
C LYS A 283 3.07 -19.80 2.90
N VAL A 284 3.64 -19.99 1.70
CA VAL A 284 4.58 -21.11 1.47
C VAL A 284 5.74 -20.96 2.46
N ASN A 285 6.06 -22.02 3.19
CA ASN A 285 7.05 -21.93 4.26
C ASN A 285 8.50 -21.86 3.77
N ASP A 286 8.83 -22.54 2.68
CA ASP A 286 10.16 -22.54 2.07
C ASP A 286 10.40 -21.24 1.28
N LEU A 287 11.47 -20.48 1.59
CA LEU A 287 11.76 -19.19 0.97
C LEU A 287 12.24 -19.34 -0.48
N ASP A 288 12.91 -20.41 -0.85
CA ASP A 288 13.30 -20.67 -2.23
C ASP A 288 12.05 -20.95 -3.08
N GLN A 289 11.06 -21.69 -2.53
CA GLN A 289 9.78 -21.92 -3.18
C GLN A 289 8.96 -20.62 -3.30
N GLN A 290 9.01 -19.72 -2.33
CA GLN A 290 8.38 -18.40 -2.46
C GLN A 290 8.96 -17.61 -3.63
N GLU A 291 10.28 -17.61 -3.78
CA GLU A 291 10.95 -16.92 -4.90
C GLU A 291 10.63 -17.57 -6.25
N GLU A 292 10.58 -18.91 -6.32
CA GLU A 292 10.20 -19.64 -7.53
C GLU A 292 8.79 -19.31 -8.00
N MET A 293 7.83 -19.20 -7.07
CA MET A 293 6.46 -18.77 -7.35
C MET A 293 6.39 -17.31 -7.81
N GLY A 294 7.23 -16.44 -7.23
CA GLY A 294 7.35 -15.04 -7.57
C GLY A 294 6.10 -14.22 -7.24
N TYR A 295 5.93 -13.13 -7.99
CA TYR A 295 4.94 -12.09 -7.70
C TYR A 295 4.10 -11.77 -8.93
N THR A 296 2.88 -11.29 -8.68
CA THR A 296 2.12 -10.48 -9.63
C THR A 296 2.42 -8.99 -9.37
N GLN A 297 1.89 -8.09 -10.15
CA GLN A 297 2.02 -6.64 -9.88
C GLN A 297 1.40 -6.20 -8.56
N LYS A 298 0.43 -6.95 -8.05
CA LYS A 298 -0.36 -6.56 -6.87
C LYS A 298 -0.11 -7.42 -5.65
N SER A 299 0.34 -8.67 -5.84
CA SER A 299 0.41 -9.65 -4.75
C SER A 299 1.47 -10.73 -5.01
N PRO A 300 2.06 -11.32 -3.95
CA PRO A 300 2.86 -12.53 -4.07
C PRO A 300 1.97 -13.70 -4.53
N ARG A 301 2.53 -14.62 -5.33
CA ARG A 301 1.83 -15.82 -5.79
C ARG A 301 1.84 -16.94 -4.73
N TRP A 302 2.76 -16.86 -3.79
CA TRP A 302 3.05 -17.84 -2.75
C TRP A 302 2.34 -17.56 -1.42
N ALA A 303 1.56 -16.48 -1.33
CA ALA A 303 0.79 -16.14 -0.14
C ALA A 303 -0.64 -15.73 -0.48
N ILE A 304 -1.55 -16.00 0.46
CA ILE A 304 -2.96 -15.62 0.37
C ILE A 304 -3.49 -15.26 1.75
N ALA A 305 -4.44 -14.32 1.80
CA ALA A 305 -5.16 -13.96 3.00
C ALA A 305 -6.56 -14.59 2.96
N TYR A 306 -6.81 -15.54 3.86
CA TYR A 306 -8.18 -15.99 4.11
C TYR A 306 -8.89 -14.96 4.98
N LYS A 307 -10.03 -14.47 4.52
CA LYS A 307 -10.86 -13.52 5.24
C LYS A 307 -11.96 -14.25 6.00
N PHE A 308 -12.11 -13.94 7.29
CA PHE A 308 -13.24 -14.46 8.05
C PHE A 308 -14.57 -14.04 7.42
N PRO A 309 -15.63 -14.85 7.57
CA PRO A 309 -16.95 -14.45 7.09
C PRO A 309 -17.32 -13.07 7.61
N ALA A 310 -17.77 -12.20 6.69
CA ALA A 310 -18.16 -10.84 7.03
C ALA A 310 -19.41 -10.86 7.93
N GLU A 311 -19.44 -9.95 8.91
CA GLU A 311 -20.64 -9.72 9.73
C GLU A 311 -21.79 -9.26 8.85
N GLU A 312 -22.94 -9.94 8.98
CA GLU A 312 -24.19 -9.59 8.31
C GLU A 312 -25.15 -8.94 9.31
N VAL A 313 -25.68 -7.78 8.96
CA VAL A 313 -26.65 -7.04 9.78
C VAL A 313 -27.86 -6.67 8.94
N VAL A 314 -28.98 -6.39 9.60
CA VAL A 314 -30.21 -5.97 8.93
C VAL A 314 -30.37 -4.46 9.08
N SER A 315 -30.67 -3.79 7.95
CA SER A 315 -31.03 -2.38 7.92
C SER A 315 -32.23 -2.15 7.00
N LYS A 316 -32.82 -0.97 7.03
CA LYS A 316 -33.90 -0.56 6.16
C LYS A 316 -33.36 0.20 4.95
N LEU A 317 -33.77 -0.20 3.74
CA LEU A 317 -33.46 0.52 2.51
C LEU A 317 -34.41 1.71 2.38
N LEU A 318 -33.87 2.92 2.55
CA LEU A 318 -34.63 4.15 2.53
C LEU A 318 -34.82 4.69 1.11
N ASP A 319 -33.76 4.61 0.29
CA ASP A 319 -33.72 5.13 -1.08
C ASP A 319 -32.59 4.48 -1.88
N ILE A 320 -32.59 4.70 -3.20
CA ILE A 320 -31.52 4.29 -4.12
C ILE A 320 -31.03 5.54 -4.86
N GLU A 321 -29.80 5.94 -4.54
CA GLU A 321 -29.12 7.06 -5.19
C GLU A 321 -28.28 6.57 -6.38
N LEU A 322 -28.27 7.34 -7.47
CA LEU A 322 -27.50 7.01 -8.66
C LEU A 322 -26.31 7.96 -8.80
N SER A 323 -25.14 7.40 -9.01
CA SER A 323 -23.92 8.15 -9.35
C SER A 323 -23.46 7.83 -10.76
N ILE A 324 -22.86 8.83 -11.42
CA ILE A 324 -22.29 8.69 -12.76
C ILE A 324 -20.78 8.74 -12.64
N GLY A 325 -20.10 7.65 -12.98
CA GLY A 325 -18.65 7.61 -13.01
C GLY A 325 -18.05 8.32 -14.23
N ARG A 326 -16.74 8.55 -14.25
CA ARG A 326 -16.03 9.24 -15.33
C ARG A 326 -16.20 8.61 -16.71
N THR A 327 -16.49 7.33 -16.80
CA THR A 327 -16.77 6.60 -18.05
C THR A 327 -18.25 6.54 -18.38
N GLY A 328 -19.09 7.30 -17.68
CA GLY A 328 -20.53 7.34 -17.87
C GLY A 328 -21.32 6.21 -17.22
N VAL A 329 -20.68 5.27 -16.54
CA VAL A 329 -21.36 4.16 -15.85
C VAL A 329 -22.28 4.72 -14.77
N VAL A 330 -23.54 4.29 -14.77
CA VAL A 330 -24.54 4.61 -13.76
C VAL A 330 -24.50 3.54 -12.67
N THR A 331 -24.12 3.93 -11.48
CA THR A 331 -23.95 3.02 -10.34
C THR A 331 -25.01 3.28 -9.27
N PRO A 332 -25.89 2.29 -8.95
CA PRO A 332 -26.86 2.43 -7.88
C PRO A 332 -26.22 2.19 -6.51
N THR A 333 -26.57 3.04 -5.57
CA THR A 333 -26.13 2.97 -4.16
C THR A 333 -27.36 2.99 -3.26
N ALA A 334 -27.47 2.00 -2.37
CA ALA A 334 -28.51 1.95 -1.35
C ALA A 334 -28.26 3.02 -0.29
N ILE A 335 -29.26 3.81 0.01
CA ILE A 335 -29.32 4.69 1.19
C ILE A 335 -30.03 3.91 2.29
N LEU A 336 -29.35 3.68 3.40
CA LEU A 336 -29.79 2.83 4.48
C LEU A 336 -30.10 3.63 5.76
N GLU A 337 -31.03 3.14 6.56
CA GLU A 337 -31.06 3.52 7.95
C GLU A 337 -29.70 3.18 8.59
N PRO A 338 -29.03 4.14 9.27
CA PRO A 338 -27.70 3.90 9.79
C PRO A 338 -27.62 2.66 10.68
N VAL A 339 -26.72 1.74 10.38
CA VAL A 339 -26.53 0.49 11.10
C VAL A 339 -25.06 0.22 11.35
N ARG A 340 -24.73 -0.40 12.46
CA ARG A 340 -23.35 -0.72 12.82
C ARG A 340 -22.95 -2.07 12.22
N VAL A 341 -21.88 -2.09 11.43
CA VAL A 341 -21.33 -3.28 10.78
C VAL A 341 -19.82 -3.28 10.95
N ALA A 342 -19.26 -4.33 11.51
CA ALA A 342 -17.82 -4.48 11.74
C ALA A 342 -17.18 -3.18 12.29
N GLY A 343 -17.72 -2.70 13.41
CA GLY A 343 -17.21 -1.53 14.14
C GLY A 343 -17.42 -0.15 13.49
N THR A 344 -18.07 -0.05 12.34
CA THR A 344 -18.36 1.25 11.69
C THR A 344 -19.85 1.43 11.44
N THR A 345 -20.32 2.69 11.41
CA THR A 345 -21.69 3.01 11.03
C THR A 345 -21.81 3.10 9.52
N VAL A 346 -22.70 2.29 8.95
CA VAL A 346 -22.98 2.19 7.52
C VAL A 346 -24.35 2.80 7.25
N SER A 347 -24.42 3.79 6.38
CA SER A 347 -25.63 4.41 5.87
C SER A 347 -25.75 4.34 4.34
N ARG A 348 -24.73 3.81 3.67
CA ARG A 348 -24.67 3.63 2.22
C ARG A 348 -24.06 2.29 1.88
N ALA A 349 -24.63 1.56 0.92
CA ALA A 349 -24.14 0.27 0.48
C ALA A 349 -24.24 0.11 -1.04
N SER A 350 -23.32 -0.63 -1.65
CA SER A 350 -23.37 -0.91 -3.08
C SER A 350 -24.55 -1.82 -3.43
N LEU A 351 -25.19 -1.51 -4.56
CA LEU A 351 -26.16 -2.37 -5.23
C LEU A 351 -25.62 -2.92 -6.55
N HIS A 352 -24.35 -2.61 -6.85
CA HIS A 352 -23.61 -3.01 -8.05
C HIS A 352 -24.22 -2.53 -9.36
N ASN A 353 -25.36 -3.10 -9.80
CA ASN A 353 -26.03 -2.78 -11.06
C ASN A 353 -27.52 -3.15 -11.01
N GLU A 354 -28.27 -2.78 -12.07
CA GLU A 354 -29.70 -3.04 -12.19
C GLU A 354 -30.02 -4.56 -12.20
N ASP A 355 -29.20 -5.36 -12.91
CA ASP A 355 -29.46 -6.79 -13.04
C ASP A 355 -29.46 -7.48 -11.68
N LEU A 356 -28.51 -7.10 -10.81
CA LEU A 356 -28.42 -7.63 -9.45
C LEU A 356 -29.59 -7.17 -8.55
N ILE A 357 -30.06 -5.92 -8.71
CA ILE A 357 -31.25 -5.41 -8.01
C ILE A 357 -32.48 -6.26 -8.39
N HIS A 358 -32.64 -6.57 -9.66
CA HIS A 358 -33.74 -7.38 -10.16
C HIS A 358 -33.63 -8.85 -9.76
N GLU A 359 -32.42 -9.44 -9.88
CA GLU A 359 -32.17 -10.83 -9.47
C GLU A 359 -32.47 -11.06 -7.99
N ARG A 360 -32.08 -10.12 -7.13
CA ARG A 360 -32.31 -10.16 -5.69
C ARG A 360 -33.67 -9.57 -5.28
N ASP A 361 -34.46 -9.09 -6.23
CA ASP A 361 -35.75 -8.41 -6.02
C ASP A 361 -35.67 -7.36 -4.89
N ILE A 362 -34.68 -6.48 -4.94
CA ILE A 362 -34.46 -5.42 -3.95
C ILE A 362 -35.41 -4.25 -4.27
N ARG A 363 -36.15 -3.77 -3.25
CA ARG A 363 -37.10 -2.67 -3.39
C ARG A 363 -36.89 -1.61 -2.32
N ILE A 364 -37.16 -0.35 -2.65
CA ILE A 364 -37.17 0.74 -1.66
C ILE A 364 -38.20 0.41 -0.56
N GLY A 365 -37.80 0.58 0.70
CA GLY A 365 -38.60 0.23 1.87
C GLY A 365 -38.36 -1.16 2.42
N ASP A 366 -37.60 -2.03 1.73
CA ASP A 366 -37.25 -3.36 2.22
C ASP A 366 -36.37 -3.31 3.47
N SER A 367 -36.53 -4.33 4.31
CA SER A 367 -35.47 -4.71 5.24
C SER A 367 -34.44 -5.54 4.48
N VAL A 368 -33.19 -5.08 4.46
CA VAL A 368 -32.11 -5.69 3.69
C VAL A 368 -30.98 -6.17 4.58
N VAL A 369 -30.35 -7.28 4.19
CA VAL A 369 -29.12 -7.76 4.81
C VAL A 369 -27.94 -7.03 4.19
N VAL A 370 -27.10 -6.45 5.04
CA VAL A 370 -25.92 -5.66 4.67
C VAL A 370 -24.69 -6.31 5.25
N LYS A 371 -23.63 -6.41 4.47
CA LYS A 371 -22.29 -6.81 4.91
C LYS A 371 -21.22 -5.91 4.31
N LYS A 372 -19.99 -6.00 4.79
CA LYS A 372 -18.84 -5.38 4.13
C LYS A 372 -18.11 -6.41 3.28
N ALA A 373 -18.13 -6.23 1.96
CA ALA A 373 -17.32 -7.04 1.06
C ALA A 373 -15.83 -6.81 1.34
N GLY A 374 -15.09 -7.89 1.66
CA GLY A 374 -13.67 -7.80 2.00
C GLY A 374 -13.37 -6.89 3.20
N ASP A 375 -14.31 -6.76 4.15
CA ASP A 375 -14.26 -5.89 5.34
C ASP A 375 -14.15 -4.37 5.06
N ILE A 376 -14.33 -3.94 3.82
CA ILE A 376 -14.15 -2.55 3.41
C ILE A 376 -15.42 -1.93 2.85
N ILE A 377 -16.00 -2.51 1.79
CA ILE A 377 -17.09 -1.91 1.02
C ILE A 377 -18.44 -2.49 1.45
N PRO A 378 -19.35 -1.67 2.01
CA PRO A 378 -20.70 -2.13 2.30
C PRO A 378 -21.46 -2.52 1.04
N GLU A 379 -22.15 -3.67 1.06
CA GLU A 379 -23.03 -4.13 0.00
C GLU A 379 -24.34 -4.69 0.54
N VAL A 380 -25.40 -4.59 -0.24
CA VAL A 380 -26.69 -5.21 0.05
C VAL A 380 -26.66 -6.64 -0.48
N VAL A 381 -26.83 -7.62 0.42
CA VAL A 381 -26.77 -9.05 0.08
C VAL A 381 -28.10 -9.56 -0.46
N LYS A 382 -29.20 -9.28 0.27
CA LYS A 382 -30.56 -9.74 -0.04
C LYS A 382 -31.60 -8.94 0.69
N SER A 383 -32.85 -9.01 0.22
CA SER A 383 -34.03 -8.52 0.93
C SER A 383 -34.64 -9.60 1.84
N ILE A 384 -35.23 -9.17 2.96
CA ILE A 384 -36.00 -10.03 3.86
C ILE A 384 -37.47 -9.92 3.46
N LEU A 385 -37.94 -10.82 2.62
CA LEU A 385 -39.25 -10.74 1.97
C LEU A 385 -40.44 -10.71 2.98
N ASP A 386 -40.31 -11.41 4.09
CA ASP A 386 -41.34 -11.46 5.16
C ASP A 386 -41.55 -10.10 5.85
N ARG A 387 -40.60 -9.18 5.71
CA ARG A 387 -40.63 -7.82 6.29
C ARG A 387 -40.86 -6.72 5.25
N ARG A 388 -41.17 -7.11 4.00
CA ARG A 388 -41.42 -6.16 2.90
C ARG A 388 -42.71 -5.38 3.10
N PRO A 389 -42.74 -4.07 2.97
CA PRO A 389 -43.95 -3.29 2.89
C PRO A 389 -44.85 -3.75 1.73
N LYS A 390 -46.17 -3.75 1.96
CA LYS A 390 -47.15 -4.22 0.95
C LYS A 390 -47.18 -3.34 -0.31
N ASP A 391 -46.78 -2.11 -0.18
CA ASP A 391 -46.74 -1.06 -1.22
C ASP A 391 -45.35 -0.90 -1.88
N ALA A 392 -44.38 -1.78 -1.55
CA ALA A 392 -43.05 -1.75 -2.14
C ALA A 392 -43.09 -2.15 -3.63
N GLU A 393 -42.82 -1.19 -4.51
CA GLU A 393 -42.78 -1.39 -5.96
C GLU A 393 -41.41 -1.93 -6.42
N LYS A 394 -41.41 -2.60 -7.58
CA LYS A 394 -40.15 -3.02 -8.22
C LYS A 394 -39.37 -1.80 -8.64
N TYR A 395 -38.07 -1.82 -8.34
CA TYR A 395 -37.17 -0.73 -8.74
C TYR A 395 -36.82 -0.84 -10.22
N HIS A 396 -36.83 0.30 -10.90
CA HIS A 396 -36.40 0.44 -12.28
C HIS A 396 -35.38 1.59 -12.36
N MET A 397 -34.30 1.37 -13.08
CA MET A 397 -33.35 2.42 -13.39
C MET A 397 -34.00 3.45 -14.30
N PRO A 398 -33.62 4.73 -14.22
CA PRO A 398 -34.14 5.73 -15.12
C PRO A 398 -33.66 5.48 -16.55
N THR A 399 -34.42 5.93 -17.53
CA THR A 399 -34.08 5.89 -18.96
C THR A 399 -33.16 7.04 -19.38
N HIS A 400 -33.04 8.08 -18.54
CA HIS A 400 -32.25 9.27 -18.82
C HIS A 400 -31.24 9.51 -17.67
N CYS A 401 -30.11 10.11 -18.04
CA CYS A 401 -29.04 10.45 -17.12
C CYS A 401 -29.49 11.45 -16.04
N PRO A 402 -29.39 11.18 -14.76
CA PRO A 402 -29.83 12.11 -13.71
C PRO A 402 -29.01 13.41 -13.65
N SER A 403 -27.85 13.47 -14.33
CA SER A 403 -26.99 14.66 -14.36
C SER A 403 -27.22 15.56 -15.59
N CYS A 404 -27.43 14.97 -16.77
CA CYS A 404 -27.50 15.75 -18.02
C CYS A 404 -28.71 15.44 -18.91
N ASP A 405 -29.64 14.61 -18.43
CA ASP A 405 -30.89 14.22 -19.11
C ASP A 405 -30.71 13.56 -20.50
N HIS A 406 -29.50 13.11 -20.83
CA HIS A 406 -29.24 12.34 -22.03
C HIS A 406 -29.74 10.90 -21.86
N GLU A 407 -30.24 10.28 -22.93
CA GLU A 407 -30.72 8.90 -22.92
C GLU A 407 -29.61 7.96 -22.51
N LEU A 408 -29.87 7.06 -21.52
CA LEU A 408 -28.95 6.06 -21.07
C LEU A 408 -28.97 4.85 -22.01
N VAL A 409 -27.81 4.30 -22.28
CA VAL A 409 -27.65 3.15 -23.17
C VAL A 409 -26.98 1.99 -22.43
N ARG A 410 -27.29 0.75 -22.84
CA ARG A 410 -26.57 -0.45 -22.43
C ARG A 410 -25.72 -0.89 -23.62
N ILE A 411 -24.40 -0.86 -23.47
CA ILE A 411 -23.46 -1.29 -24.51
C ILE A 411 -23.49 -2.81 -24.59
N GLU A 412 -23.48 -3.37 -25.79
CA GLU A 412 -23.47 -4.81 -26.03
C GLU A 412 -22.27 -5.48 -25.31
N GLY A 413 -22.56 -6.51 -24.52
CA GLY A 413 -21.57 -7.20 -23.68
C GLY A 413 -21.26 -6.52 -22.34
N GLU A 414 -21.92 -5.41 -21.99
CA GLU A 414 -21.83 -4.76 -20.68
C GLU A 414 -23.14 -4.84 -19.89
N VAL A 415 -23.02 -5.04 -18.57
CA VAL A 415 -24.17 -5.11 -17.65
C VAL A 415 -24.65 -3.73 -17.23
N ALA A 416 -23.77 -2.72 -17.27
CA ALA A 416 -24.04 -1.39 -16.74
C ALA A 416 -24.74 -0.48 -17.75
N LEU A 417 -25.69 0.31 -17.27
CA LEU A 417 -26.22 1.47 -18.02
C LEU A 417 -25.16 2.58 -18.08
N ARG A 418 -25.12 3.31 -19.19
CA ARG A 418 -24.18 4.40 -19.41
C ARG A 418 -24.82 5.65 -19.96
N CYS A 419 -24.32 6.77 -19.47
CA CYS A 419 -24.44 8.06 -20.14
C CYS A 419 -23.28 8.20 -21.14
N ILE A 420 -23.61 8.33 -22.42
CA ILE A 420 -22.63 8.51 -23.51
C ILE A 420 -22.39 9.96 -23.90
N ASN A 421 -23.02 10.91 -23.21
CA ASN A 421 -22.86 12.35 -23.47
C ASN A 421 -21.48 12.83 -22.99
N PRO A 422 -20.52 13.21 -23.87
CA PRO A 422 -19.20 13.70 -23.47
C PRO A 422 -19.22 15.01 -22.70
N LYS A 423 -20.34 15.76 -22.77
CA LYS A 423 -20.57 17.01 -22.04
C LYS A 423 -21.32 16.80 -20.71
N CYS A 424 -21.50 15.57 -20.27
CA CYS A 424 -22.13 15.27 -18.99
C CYS A 424 -21.32 15.85 -17.84
N GLN A 425 -21.92 16.74 -17.06
CA GLN A 425 -21.28 17.42 -15.93
C GLN A 425 -20.67 16.46 -14.92
N ALA A 426 -21.39 15.40 -14.57
CA ALA A 426 -20.89 14.39 -13.65
C ALA A 426 -19.62 13.70 -14.18
N GLN A 427 -19.59 13.33 -15.47
CA GLN A 427 -18.41 12.74 -16.10
C GLN A 427 -17.22 13.69 -16.13
N LEU A 428 -17.45 14.98 -16.40
CA LEU A 428 -16.40 16.00 -16.41
C LEU A 428 -15.80 16.19 -15.01
N ILE A 429 -16.64 16.30 -13.98
CA ILE A 429 -16.17 16.41 -12.58
C ILE A 429 -15.38 15.17 -12.16
N GLU A 430 -15.86 13.97 -12.45
CA GLU A 430 -15.17 12.72 -12.14
C GLU A 430 -13.84 12.59 -12.91
N GLY A 431 -13.78 13.09 -14.14
CA GLY A 431 -12.54 13.20 -14.93
C GLY A 431 -11.50 14.12 -14.27
N LEU A 432 -11.93 15.27 -13.76
CA LEU A 432 -11.09 16.21 -13.01
C LEU A 432 -10.58 15.59 -11.70
N ILE A 433 -11.46 14.91 -10.94
CA ILE A 433 -11.09 14.19 -9.71
C ILE A 433 -10.06 13.11 -10.00
N HIS A 434 -10.25 12.35 -11.08
CA HIS A 434 -9.29 11.35 -11.51
C HIS A 434 -7.93 11.95 -11.86
N PHE A 435 -7.91 13.04 -12.61
CA PHE A 435 -6.68 13.73 -13.04
C PHE A 435 -5.81 14.18 -11.86
N VAL A 436 -6.43 14.70 -10.80
CA VAL A 436 -5.69 15.18 -9.62
C VAL A 436 -5.35 14.07 -8.62
N SER A 437 -5.84 12.85 -8.85
CA SER A 437 -5.66 11.73 -7.93
C SER A 437 -4.20 11.32 -7.75
N ARG A 438 -3.92 10.59 -6.67
CA ARG A 438 -2.56 10.21 -6.24
C ARG A 438 -1.76 9.46 -7.31
N GLN A 439 -2.40 8.56 -8.06
CA GLN A 439 -1.74 7.77 -9.11
C GLN A 439 -1.62 8.52 -10.44
N ALA A 440 -2.36 9.61 -10.61
CA ALA A 440 -2.30 10.50 -11.76
C ALA A 440 -1.36 11.68 -11.47
N MET A 441 -1.83 12.91 -11.56
CA MET A 441 -1.00 14.10 -11.35
C MET A 441 -0.69 14.40 -9.87
N ASN A 442 -1.29 13.69 -8.93
CA ASN A 442 -1.02 13.76 -7.48
C ASN A 442 -0.97 15.20 -6.94
N ILE A 443 -2.05 15.94 -7.13
CA ILE A 443 -2.17 17.33 -6.65
C ILE A 443 -2.75 17.32 -5.24
N ASP A 444 -1.88 17.33 -4.24
CA ASP A 444 -2.29 17.31 -2.84
C ASP A 444 -3.14 18.54 -2.48
N GLY A 445 -4.19 18.30 -1.74
CA GLY A 445 -5.13 19.36 -1.31
C GLY A 445 -6.26 19.64 -2.29
N LEU A 446 -6.21 19.16 -3.54
CA LEU A 446 -7.26 19.32 -4.53
C LEU A 446 -8.23 18.12 -4.52
N GLY A 447 -8.94 17.95 -3.41
CA GLY A 447 -9.91 16.87 -3.24
C GLY A 447 -11.26 17.13 -3.91
N THR A 448 -12.14 16.10 -3.91
CA THR A 448 -13.46 16.08 -4.57
C THR A 448 -14.29 17.33 -4.30
N LYS A 449 -14.37 17.78 -3.04
CA LYS A 449 -15.18 18.98 -2.67
C LYS A 449 -14.64 20.28 -3.27
N ILE A 450 -13.32 20.42 -3.40
CA ILE A 450 -12.71 21.61 -3.97
C ILE A 450 -12.86 21.59 -5.50
N ILE A 451 -12.65 20.44 -6.14
CA ILE A 451 -12.91 20.26 -7.58
C ILE A 451 -14.36 20.64 -7.90
N GLN A 452 -15.31 20.16 -7.10
CA GLN A 452 -16.73 20.48 -7.30
C GLN A 452 -16.99 21.98 -7.15
N GLN A 453 -16.46 22.64 -6.11
CA GLN A 453 -16.59 24.10 -5.95
C GLN A 453 -15.98 24.87 -7.14
N LEU A 454 -14.77 24.46 -7.59
CA LEU A 454 -14.11 25.10 -8.74
C LEU A 454 -14.94 24.96 -10.02
N TYR A 455 -15.53 23.80 -10.26
CA TYR A 455 -16.36 23.53 -11.41
C TYR A 455 -17.70 24.33 -11.36
N GLU A 456 -18.38 24.30 -10.20
CA GLU A 456 -19.64 25.02 -9.97
C GLU A 456 -19.47 26.55 -10.06
N ASN A 457 -18.31 27.08 -9.69
CA ASN A 457 -17.96 28.49 -9.86
C ASN A 457 -17.35 28.82 -11.23
N GLU A 458 -17.42 27.91 -12.19
CA GLU A 458 -16.90 28.06 -13.56
C GLU A 458 -15.39 28.39 -13.65
N LEU A 459 -14.61 28.14 -12.61
CA LEU A 459 -13.17 28.39 -12.57
C LEU A 459 -12.36 27.34 -13.34
N ILE A 460 -12.87 26.11 -13.44
CA ILE A 460 -12.30 25.03 -14.24
C ILE A 460 -13.38 24.36 -15.08
N LYS A 461 -13.06 24.03 -16.34
CA LYS A 461 -13.92 23.29 -17.29
C LYS A 461 -13.24 22.03 -17.80
N ASP A 462 -11.91 22.03 -17.84
CA ASP A 462 -11.06 20.91 -18.22
C ASP A 462 -9.86 20.79 -17.30
N VAL A 463 -9.07 19.72 -17.47
CA VAL A 463 -7.91 19.44 -16.60
C VAL A 463 -6.78 20.47 -16.75
N ALA A 464 -6.67 21.15 -17.89
CA ALA A 464 -5.64 22.17 -18.10
C ALA A 464 -5.93 23.44 -17.31
N ASP A 465 -7.23 23.78 -17.08
CA ASP A 465 -7.62 24.97 -16.32
C ASP A 465 -7.06 24.96 -14.89
N ILE A 466 -6.80 23.78 -14.33
CA ILE A 466 -6.19 23.62 -13.00
C ILE A 466 -4.85 24.37 -12.91
N PHE A 467 -4.06 24.36 -13.99
CA PHE A 467 -2.76 24.99 -14.04
C PHE A 467 -2.81 26.51 -14.33
N TYR A 468 -4.03 27.05 -14.54
CA TYR A 468 -4.29 28.47 -14.72
C TYR A 468 -4.81 29.13 -13.45
N LEU A 469 -5.17 28.36 -12.41
CA LEU A 469 -5.69 28.86 -11.14
C LEU A 469 -4.69 29.77 -10.43
N LYS A 470 -5.23 30.83 -9.82
CA LYS A 470 -4.46 31.81 -9.05
C LYS A 470 -5.00 31.92 -7.63
N GLU A 471 -4.25 32.60 -6.78
CA GLU A 471 -4.65 32.86 -5.39
C GLU A 471 -6.02 33.56 -5.30
N GLU A 472 -6.27 34.53 -6.18
CA GLU A 472 -7.54 35.29 -6.26
C GLU A 472 -8.76 34.42 -6.58
N ASP A 473 -8.55 33.28 -7.28
CA ASP A 473 -9.63 32.32 -7.62
C ASP A 473 -9.96 31.40 -6.44
N LEU A 474 -8.96 31.10 -5.62
CA LEU A 474 -9.06 30.10 -4.56
C LEU A 474 -9.48 30.66 -3.19
N LEU A 475 -9.04 31.89 -2.86
CA LEU A 475 -9.36 32.52 -1.56
C LEU A 475 -10.85 32.67 -1.28
N PRO A 476 -11.73 32.97 -2.28
CA PRO A 476 -13.17 33.10 -2.04
C PRO A 476 -13.89 31.76 -1.77
N LEU A 477 -13.24 30.63 -2.03
CA LEU A 477 -13.88 29.31 -1.89
C LEU A 477 -14.04 28.93 -0.40
N GLU A 478 -15.10 28.15 -0.13
CA GLU A 478 -15.41 27.72 1.22
C GLU A 478 -14.26 26.90 1.85
N ARG A 479 -13.86 27.24 3.07
CA ARG A 479 -12.78 26.60 3.83
C ARG A 479 -11.39 26.67 3.18
N MET A 480 -11.14 27.73 2.38
CA MET A 480 -9.86 28.02 1.74
C MET A 480 -9.19 29.22 2.40
N GLY A 481 -8.42 28.96 3.47
CA GLY A 481 -7.56 30.00 4.09
C GLY A 481 -6.22 30.16 3.37
N SER A 482 -5.55 31.30 3.55
CA SER A 482 -4.31 31.67 2.84
C SER A 482 -3.24 30.57 2.84
N LYS A 483 -3.01 29.89 3.97
CA LYS A 483 -2.01 28.80 4.04
C LYS A 483 -2.38 27.59 3.20
N LYS A 484 -3.67 27.26 3.15
CA LYS A 484 -4.17 26.16 2.33
C LYS A 484 -4.08 26.48 0.83
N VAL A 485 -4.37 27.72 0.47
CA VAL A 485 -4.23 28.21 -0.91
C VAL A 485 -2.76 28.19 -1.35
N GLU A 486 -1.83 28.68 -0.52
CA GLU A 486 -0.40 28.62 -0.77
C GLU A 486 0.08 27.16 -1.00
N ASN A 487 -0.30 26.24 -0.12
CA ASN A 487 0.06 24.82 -0.24
C ASN A 487 -0.52 24.18 -1.52
N LEU A 488 -1.76 24.52 -1.87
CA LEU A 488 -2.42 24.01 -3.08
C LEU A 488 -1.74 24.51 -4.35
N LEU A 489 -1.42 25.81 -4.44
CA LEU A 489 -0.70 26.37 -5.58
C LEU A 489 0.70 25.77 -5.71
N ALA A 490 1.39 25.53 -4.60
CA ALA A 490 2.69 24.83 -4.61
C ALA A 490 2.54 23.37 -5.10
N ALA A 491 1.46 22.66 -4.73
CA ALA A 491 1.18 21.30 -5.20
C ALA A 491 0.87 21.28 -6.72
N ILE A 492 0.10 22.25 -7.22
CA ILE A 492 -0.19 22.42 -8.65
C ILE A 492 1.13 22.67 -9.44
N GLU A 493 1.99 23.55 -8.93
CA GLU A 493 3.26 23.84 -9.59
C GLU A 493 4.17 22.62 -9.62
N LYS A 494 4.27 21.88 -8.49
CA LYS A 494 5.03 20.63 -8.41
C LYS A 494 4.52 19.57 -9.38
N ALA A 495 3.20 19.48 -9.59
CA ALA A 495 2.59 18.50 -10.46
C ALA A 495 2.97 18.67 -11.94
N LYS A 496 3.32 19.88 -12.38
CA LYS A 496 3.81 20.14 -13.75
C LYS A 496 5.06 19.33 -14.09
N ASP A 497 5.83 18.95 -13.09
CA ASP A 497 7.09 18.24 -13.25
C ASP A 497 6.94 16.70 -13.27
N ASN A 498 5.72 16.17 -13.14
CA ASN A 498 5.47 14.74 -13.20
C ASN A 498 5.89 14.14 -14.55
N SER A 499 6.33 12.87 -14.52
CA SER A 499 6.69 12.12 -15.72
C SER A 499 5.48 11.78 -16.58
N LEU A 500 5.69 11.54 -17.88
CA LEU A 500 4.64 11.35 -18.89
C LEU A 500 3.60 10.29 -18.54
N GLU A 501 3.98 9.20 -17.89
CA GLU A 501 3.04 8.12 -17.51
C GLU A 501 1.94 8.61 -16.55
N HIS A 502 2.25 9.56 -15.67
CA HIS A 502 1.29 10.17 -14.78
C HIS A 502 0.26 11.00 -15.53
N LEU A 503 0.71 11.77 -16.52
CA LEU A 503 -0.16 12.54 -17.40
C LEU A 503 -1.06 11.62 -18.22
N LEU A 504 -0.51 10.59 -18.87
CA LEU A 504 -1.25 9.62 -19.66
C LEU A 504 -2.35 8.94 -18.85
N PHE A 505 -2.01 8.48 -17.65
CA PHE A 505 -3.01 7.90 -16.75
C PHE A 505 -4.05 8.94 -16.31
N GLY A 506 -3.61 10.17 -16.02
CA GLY A 506 -4.46 11.27 -15.57
C GLY A 506 -5.48 11.72 -16.62
N LEU A 507 -5.14 11.66 -17.90
CA LEU A 507 -6.07 11.95 -19.01
C LEU A 507 -7.29 11.01 -19.05
N GLY A 508 -7.21 9.86 -18.35
CA GLY A 508 -8.37 9.00 -18.17
C GLY A 508 -8.83 8.25 -19.42
N ILE A 509 -7.92 8.00 -20.37
CA ILE A 509 -8.17 7.24 -21.59
C ILE A 509 -8.76 5.87 -21.22
N ARG A 510 -9.83 5.48 -21.88
CA ARG A 510 -10.51 4.22 -21.59
C ARG A 510 -9.56 3.03 -21.78
N HIS A 511 -9.60 2.07 -20.86
CA HIS A 511 -8.73 0.89 -20.79
C HIS A 511 -7.25 1.16 -20.47
N LEU A 512 -6.79 2.42 -20.47
CA LEU A 512 -5.43 2.80 -20.14
C LEU A 512 -5.24 2.88 -18.61
N GLY A 513 -4.71 1.81 -18.02
CA GLY A 513 -4.34 1.75 -16.61
C GLY A 513 -2.91 2.25 -16.35
N VAL A 514 -2.51 2.32 -15.09
CA VAL A 514 -1.16 2.78 -14.66
C VAL A 514 -0.03 2.07 -15.40
N LYS A 515 -0.09 0.71 -15.46
CA LYS A 515 0.96 -0.09 -16.14
C LYS A 515 1.06 0.22 -17.63
N ALA A 516 -0.07 0.24 -18.32
CA ALA A 516 -0.08 0.50 -19.74
C ALA A 516 0.39 1.93 -20.04
N SER A 517 0.05 2.91 -19.19
CA SER A 517 0.57 4.28 -19.27
C SER A 517 2.09 4.32 -19.14
N GLN A 518 2.64 3.55 -18.22
CA GLN A 518 4.09 3.42 -18.04
C GLN A 518 4.73 2.78 -19.28
N VAL A 519 4.23 1.66 -19.77
CA VAL A 519 4.75 0.97 -20.97
C VAL A 519 4.76 1.90 -22.18
N LEU A 520 3.69 2.67 -22.39
CA LEU A 520 3.61 3.64 -23.50
C LEU A 520 4.61 4.80 -23.31
N ALA A 521 4.72 5.33 -22.08
CA ALA A 521 5.64 6.42 -21.78
C ALA A 521 7.11 6.00 -21.94
N GLU A 522 7.49 4.80 -21.50
CA GLU A 522 8.83 4.22 -21.68
C GLU A 522 9.18 4.02 -23.16
N LYS A 523 8.23 3.51 -23.94
CA LYS A 523 8.48 3.20 -25.36
C LYS A 523 8.54 4.45 -26.24
N TYR A 524 7.61 5.37 -26.06
CA TYR A 524 7.50 6.55 -26.92
C TYR A 524 8.23 7.78 -26.37
N GLU A 525 8.56 7.79 -25.08
CA GLU A 525 9.35 8.81 -24.39
C GLU A 525 8.74 10.20 -24.34
N THR A 526 7.95 10.60 -25.33
CA THR A 526 7.32 11.92 -25.42
C THR A 526 5.88 11.82 -25.87
N MET A 527 5.04 12.75 -25.44
CA MET A 527 3.65 12.87 -25.92
C MET A 527 3.59 13.06 -27.44
N ASP A 528 4.53 13.84 -28.01
CA ASP A 528 4.51 14.13 -29.45
C ASP A 528 4.70 12.87 -30.30
N ARG A 529 5.51 11.91 -29.86
CA ARG A 529 5.63 10.62 -30.54
C ARG A 529 4.38 9.75 -30.42
N LEU A 530 3.60 9.92 -29.36
CA LEU A 530 2.35 9.19 -29.18
C LEU A 530 1.20 9.76 -30.03
N LEU A 531 1.26 11.04 -30.43
CA LEU A 531 0.19 11.67 -31.22
C LEU A 531 0.03 11.09 -32.63
N ASP A 532 1.05 10.47 -33.16
CA ASP A 532 1.10 9.93 -34.54
C ASP A 532 1.15 8.40 -34.59
N VAL A 533 0.92 7.72 -33.43
CA VAL A 533 0.99 6.27 -33.32
C VAL A 533 -0.24 5.61 -33.94
N THR A 534 -0.04 4.44 -34.60
CA THR A 534 -1.13 3.63 -35.19
C THR A 534 -1.59 2.50 -34.24
N GLU A 535 -2.78 1.96 -34.51
CA GLU A 535 -3.30 0.81 -33.75
C GLU A 535 -2.37 -0.41 -33.89
N GLU A 536 -1.85 -0.66 -35.10
CA GLU A 536 -0.94 -1.78 -35.38
C GLU A 536 0.35 -1.66 -34.57
N GLU A 537 0.93 -0.47 -34.46
CA GLU A 537 2.13 -0.23 -33.67
C GLU A 537 1.89 -0.46 -32.19
N LEU A 538 0.72 -0.09 -31.67
CA LEU A 538 0.36 -0.29 -30.28
C LEU A 538 0.08 -1.77 -29.96
N VAL A 539 -0.64 -2.49 -30.81
CA VAL A 539 -0.93 -3.92 -30.63
C VAL A 539 0.35 -4.79 -30.68
N ALA A 540 1.38 -4.34 -31.39
CA ALA A 540 2.69 -5.01 -31.40
C ALA A 540 3.42 -4.94 -30.05
N ILE A 541 2.95 -4.12 -29.11
CA ILE A 541 3.55 -4.02 -27.76
C ILE A 541 2.96 -5.10 -26.87
N HIS A 542 3.81 -5.84 -26.17
CA HIS A 542 3.38 -6.82 -25.17
C HIS A 542 2.48 -6.13 -24.11
N ASP A 543 1.39 -6.77 -23.72
CA ASP A 543 0.38 -6.25 -22.79
C ASP A 543 -0.57 -5.14 -23.33
N ILE A 544 -0.47 -4.76 -24.61
CA ILE A 544 -1.41 -3.84 -25.27
C ILE A 544 -2.32 -4.62 -26.21
N GLY A 545 -3.59 -4.75 -25.86
CA GLY A 545 -4.61 -5.41 -26.70
C GLY A 545 -5.36 -4.44 -27.62
N ASP A 546 -6.08 -4.97 -28.61
CA ASP A 546 -6.82 -4.20 -29.64
C ASP A 546 -7.73 -3.11 -29.05
N LYS A 547 -8.52 -3.42 -28.02
CA LYS A 547 -9.41 -2.47 -27.37
C LYS A 547 -8.71 -1.27 -26.75
N LEU A 548 -7.54 -1.50 -26.15
CA LEU A 548 -6.72 -0.44 -25.58
C LEU A 548 -6.08 0.41 -26.67
N ALA A 549 -5.48 -0.25 -27.69
CA ALA A 549 -4.85 0.43 -28.82
C ALA A 549 -5.86 1.36 -29.52
N GLN A 550 -7.03 0.85 -29.86
CA GLN A 550 -8.10 1.64 -30.46
C GLN A 550 -8.52 2.83 -29.57
N SER A 551 -8.65 2.61 -28.25
CA SER A 551 -9.03 3.69 -27.31
C SER A 551 -7.98 4.79 -27.27
N VAL A 552 -6.70 4.46 -27.28
CA VAL A 552 -5.59 5.43 -27.27
C VAL A 552 -5.56 6.24 -28.56
N VAL A 553 -5.60 5.57 -29.72
CA VAL A 553 -5.56 6.26 -31.03
C VAL A 553 -6.76 7.16 -31.20
N THR A 554 -7.99 6.66 -30.97
CA THR A 554 -9.22 7.46 -31.07
C THR A 554 -9.20 8.70 -30.14
N TYR A 555 -8.64 8.56 -28.92
CA TYR A 555 -8.51 9.66 -27.99
C TYR A 555 -7.52 10.72 -28.47
N LEU A 556 -6.34 10.31 -28.96
CA LEU A 556 -5.27 11.23 -29.39
C LEU A 556 -5.53 11.88 -30.76
N GLU A 557 -6.35 11.28 -31.62
CA GLU A 557 -6.80 11.86 -32.89
C GLU A 557 -7.81 12.99 -32.71
N ASN A 558 -8.48 13.04 -31.57
CA ASN A 558 -9.51 14.05 -31.29
C ASN A 558 -8.91 15.46 -31.21
N GLU A 559 -9.43 16.39 -32.03
CA GLU A 559 -8.94 17.78 -32.12
C GLU A 559 -9.08 18.54 -30.79
N ASP A 560 -10.15 18.29 -30.00
CA ASP A 560 -10.33 18.91 -28.68
C ASP A 560 -9.26 18.45 -27.70
N ILE A 561 -8.86 17.19 -27.79
CA ILE A 561 -7.77 16.63 -26.97
C ILE A 561 -6.40 17.20 -27.37
N ARG A 562 -6.17 17.37 -28.67
CA ARG A 562 -4.94 18.03 -29.15
C ARG A 562 -4.86 19.47 -28.67
N ALA A 563 -5.97 20.20 -28.70
CA ALA A 563 -6.06 21.54 -28.12
C ALA A 563 -5.82 21.56 -26.62
N LEU A 564 -6.38 20.58 -25.88
CA LEU A 564 -6.16 20.40 -24.44
C LEU A 564 -4.67 20.14 -24.12
N LEU A 565 -4.03 19.27 -24.89
CA LEU A 565 -2.59 18.98 -24.71
C LEU A 565 -1.72 20.22 -24.99
N GLN A 566 -2.10 21.04 -25.99
CA GLN A 566 -1.41 22.30 -26.25
C GLN A 566 -1.58 23.28 -25.07
N LYS A 567 -2.77 23.38 -24.51
CA LYS A 567 -3.07 24.22 -23.35
C LYS A 567 -2.26 23.78 -22.09
N LEU A 568 -2.03 22.48 -21.91
CA LEU A 568 -1.13 21.96 -20.89
C LEU A 568 0.33 22.32 -21.15
N LYS A 569 0.79 22.19 -22.41
CA LYS A 569 2.16 22.60 -22.82
C LYS A 569 2.42 24.10 -22.56
N ASP A 570 1.43 24.96 -22.85
CA ASP A 570 1.51 26.42 -22.64
C ASP A 570 1.72 26.79 -21.15
N LYS A 571 1.36 25.87 -20.24
CA LYS A 571 1.59 25.99 -18.79
C LYS A 571 2.81 25.20 -18.29
N ASN A 572 3.66 24.77 -19.19
CA ASN A 572 4.89 24.02 -18.89
C ASN A 572 4.62 22.67 -18.16
N VAL A 573 3.49 22.04 -18.39
CA VAL A 573 3.29 20.67 -17.93
C VAL A 573 4.20 19.74 -18.73
N ASN A 574 4.97 18.92 -18.02
CA ASN A 574 5.94 18.03 -18.66
C ASN A 574 5.27 16.99 -19.56
N MET A 575 5.75 16.86 -20.78
CA MET A 575 5.27 15.95 -21.81
C MET A 575 6.25 14.82 -22.12
N ASN A 576 7.28 14.67 -21.28
CA ASN A 576 8.36 13.71 -21.48
C ASN A 576 8.40 12.68 -20.35
N TYR A 577 8.78 11.47 -20.72
CA TYR A 577 9.12 10.43 -19.75
C TYR A 577 10.43 10.78 -19.03
N LYS A 578 10.42 10.65 -17.69
CA LYS A 578 11.57 11.01 -16.84
C LYS A 578 12.29 9.79 -16.25
N GLY A 579 11.82 8.59 -16.54
CA GLY A 579 12.52 7.37 -16.16
C GLY A 579 13.69 7.04 -17.09
N ILE A 580 14.28 5.88 -16.90
CA ILE A 580 15.37 5.39 -17.77
C ILE A 580 14.79 5.12 -19.15
N LYS A 581 15.26 5.84 -20.16
CA LYS A 581 14.79 5.68 -21.54
C LYS A 581 15.41 4.47 -22.19
N THR A 582 14.56 3.64 -22.80
CA THR A 582 15.03 2.46 -23.54
C THR A 582 15.97 2.82 -24.70
N SER A 583 15.83 4.03 -25.26
CA SER A 583 16.68 4.55 -26.35
C SER A 583 18.08 5.01 -25.88
N GLU A 584 18.27 5.26 -24.59
CA GLU A 584 19.54 5.66 -23.99
C GLU A 584 20.34 4.48 -23.42
N ILE A 585 19.73 3.29 -23.37
CA ILE A 585 20.40 2.05 -22.99
C ILE A 585 21.14 1.53 -24.24
N GLU A 586 22.26 2.15 -24.61
CA GLU A 586 23.33 1.42 -25.31
C GLU A 586 23.90 0.41 -24.32
N GLY A 587 23.11 -0.61 -23.99
CA GLY A 587 23.51 -1.67 -23.06
C GLY A 587 24.80 -2.33 -23.56
N HIS A 588 25.78 -2.43 -22.69
CA HIS A 588 27.00 -3.18 -23.02
C HIS A 588 26.61 -4.60 -23.45
N PRO A 589 27.13 -5.13 -24.56
CA PRO A 589 26.70 -6.40 -25.13
C PRO A 589 26.70 -7.60 -24.15
N GLU A 590 27.54 -7.54 -23.11
CA GLU A 590 27.63 -8.57 -22.08
C GLU A 590 26.46 -8.55 -21.08
N PHE A 591 25.78 -7.41 -20.90
CA PHE A 591 24.71 -7.25 -19.91
C PHE A 591 23.33 -7.11 -20.54
N ASN A 592 23.26 -6.53 -21.74
CA ASN A 592 21.99 -6.23 -22.40
C ASN A 592 21.15 -7.49 -22.63
N GLY A 593 19.91 -7.50 -22.11
CA GLY A 593 18.97 -8.60 -22.20
C GLY A 593 19.29 -9.80 -21.29
N LYS A 594 20.37 -9.75 -20.48
CA LYS A 594 20.74 -10.82 -19.55
C LYS A 594 19.96 -10.75 -18.25
N THR A 595 19.58 -11.92 -17.73
CA THR A 595 19.01 -12.04 -16.38
C THR A 595 20.14 -12.32 -15.39
N ILE A 596 20.37 -11.41 -14.46
CA ILE A 596 21.50 -11.42 -13.52
C ILE A 596 21.00 -11.54 -12.09
N VAL A 597 21.69 -12.35 -11.29
CA VAL A 597 21.42 -12.49 -9.84
C VAL A 597 22.64 -12.04 -9.06
N LEU A 598 22.42 -11.17 -8.08
CA LEU A 598 23.42 -10.78 -7.10
C LEU A 598 23.27 -11.66 -5.83
N THR A 599 24.35 -12.26 -5.35
CA THR A 599 24.35 -13.08 -4.13
C THR A 599 25.57 -12.80 -3.25
N GLY A 600 25.44 -12.98 -1.94
CA GLY A 600 26.48 -12.63 -0.99
C GLY A 600 26.58 -11.12 -0.74
N LYS A 601 27.54 -10.74 0.11
CA LYS A 601 27.84 -9.35 0.45
C LYS A 601 28.82 -8.77 -0.54
N LEU A 602 28.44 -7.69 -1.22
CA LEU A 602 29.35 -6.91 -2.07
C LEU A 602 30.14 -5.95 -1.15
N GLU A 603 31.47 -5.90 -1.33
CA GLU A 603 32.38 -5.08 -0.51
C GLU A 603 32.69 -3.75 -1.17
N GLN A 604 32.70 -3.69 -2.52
CA GLN A 604 33.09 -2.52 -3.29
C GLN A 604 31.94 -1.54 -3.60
N MET A 605 30.70 -2.02 -3.50
CA MET A 605 29.49 -1.21 -3.72
C MET A 605 28.29 -1.83 -3.01
N THR A 606 27.26 -1.04 -2.78
CA THR A 606 25.99 -1.59 -2.25
C THR A 606 25.26 -2.41 -3.31
N ARG A 607 24.42 -3.35 -2.87
CA ARG A 607 23.58 -4.14 -3.77
C ARG A 607 22.67 -3.25 -4.63
N SER A 608 22.16 -2.17 -4.05
CA SER A 608 21.31 -1.19 -4.75
C SER A 608 22.07 -0.50 -5.88
N GLU A 609 23.31 -0.06 -5.64
CA GLU A 609 24.17 0.54 -6.66
C GLU A 609 24.51 -0.44 -7.77
N ALA A 610 24.84 -1.70 -7.42
CA ALA A 610 25.11 -2.75 -8.39
C ALA A 610 23.87 -3.07 -9.25
N THR A 611 22.68 -3.16 -8.62
CA THR A 611 21.41 -3.38 -9.33
C THR A 611 21.12 -2.24 -10.29
N GLN A 612 21.19 -1.01 -9.82
CA GLN A 612 20.92 0.18 -10.63
C GLN A 612 21.88 0.27 -11.83
N TRP A 613 23.17 0.02 -11.59
CA TRP A 613 24.16 0.01 -12.66
C TRP A 613 23.89 -1.08 -13.71
N LEU A 614 23.59 -2.32 -13.29
CA LEU A 614 23.26 -3.43 -14.21
C LEU A 614 22.01 -3.15 -15.04
N GLU A 615 20.97 -2.59 -14.44
CA GLU A 615 19.75 -2.19 -15.12
C GLU A 615 20.01 -1.08 -16.13
N MET A 616 20.90 -0.12 -15.82
CA MET A 616 21.39 0.89 -16.77
C MET A 616 22.16 0.29 -17.93
N GLN A 617 22.75 -0.91 -17.80
CA GLN A 617 23.40 -1.66 -18.88
C GLN A 617 22.44 -2.57 -19.64
N GLY A 618 21.12 -2.51 -19.36
CA GLY A 618 20.10 -3.30 -20.05
C GLY A 618 19.90 -4.71 -19.49
N ALA A 619 20.49 -5.03 -18.33
CA ALA A 619 20.27 -6.30 -17.65
C ALA A 619 18.96 -6.30 -16.86
N LYS A 620 18.39 -7.48 -16.66
CA LYS A 620 17.29 -7.72 -15.73
C LYS A 620 17.86 -8.33 -14.45
N VAL A 621 17.84 -7.57 -13.34
CA VAL A 621 18.30 -8.07 -12.04
C VAL A 621 17.15 -8.78 -11.31
N THR A 622 17.42 -10.00 -10.83
CA THR A 622 16.45 -10.82 -10.09
C THR A 622 17.06 -11.33 -8.80
N ASN A 623 16.20 -11.67 -7.83
CA ASN A 623 16.65 -12.08 -6.49
C ASN A 623 16.94 -13.59 -6.38
N SER A 624 16.54 -14.42 -7.36
CA SER A 624 16.70 -15.87 -7.31
C SER A 624 17.36 -16.45 -8.56
N VAL A 625 18.13 -17.52 -8.36
CA VAL A 625 18.74 -18.28 -9.44
C VAL A 625 17.70 -19.26 -9.99
N THR A 626 17.32 -19.09 -11.26
CA THR A 626 16.36 -19.93 -11.98
C THR A 626 16.99 -20.51 -13.25
N LYS A 627 16.25 -21.34 -13.97
CA LYS A 627 16.70 -21.83 -15.28
C LYS A 627 16.89 -20.71 -16.31
N SER A 628 16.22 -19.58 -16.13
CA SER A 628 16.33 -18.38 -16.98
C SER A 628 17.42 -17.40 -16.55
N THR A 629 18.12 -17.65 -15.44
CA THR A 629 19.25 -16.82 -15.02
C THR A 629 20.42 -17.06 -15.98
N ASP A 630 21.05 -15.98 -16.43
CA ASP A 630 22.24 -16.06 -17.30
C ASP A 630 23.53 -15.99 -16.49
N ILE A 631 23.62 -15.03 -15.57
CA ILE A 631 24.84 -14.72 -14.81
C ILE A 631 24.50 -14.60 -13.32
N VAL A 632 25.38 -15.09 -12.47
CA VAL A 632 25.33 -14.90 -11.02
C VAL A 632 26.57 -14.17 -10.55
N ILE A 633 26.43 -13.02 -9.95
CA ILE A 633 27.52 -12.24 -9.36
C ILE A 633 27.58 -12.57 -7.88
N ALA A 634 28.70 -13.19 -7.46
CA ALA A 634 28.90 -13.66 -6.09
C ALA A 634 29.87 -12.75 -5.34
N GLY A 635 29.37 -12.10 -4.29
CA GLY A 635 30.18 -11.43 -3.27
C GLY A 635 30.62 -12.38 -2.16
N ALA A 636 31.13 -11.84 -1.05
CA ALA A 636 31.50 -12.61 0.12
C ALA A 636 30.27 -13.33 0.72
N ASP A 637 30.50 -14.56 1.25
CA ASP A 637 29.47 -15.38 1.91
C ASP A 637 28.22 -15.67 1.03
N ALA A 638 28.46 -15.97 -0.25
CA ALA A 638 27.43 -16.21 -1.25
C ALA A 638 26.71 -17.57 -1.09
N GLY A 639 26.01 -17.80 0.01
CA GLY A 639 25.30 -19.01 0.44
C GLY A 639 24.61 -19.91 -0.61
N SER A 640 23.35 -20.32 -0.37
CA SER A 640 22.60 -21.32 -1.17
C SER A 640 22.41 -20.95 -2.65
N LYS A 641 22.39 -19.67 -2.99
CA LYS A 641 22.23 -19.20 -4.38
C LYS A 641 23.43 -19.54 -5.26
N LEU A 642 24.65 -19.53 -4.70
CA LEU A 642 25.86 -19.94 -5.43
C LEU A 642 25.80 -21.43 -5.75
N ALA A 643 25.47 -22.28 -4.78
CA ALA A 643 25.32 -23.72 -5.00
C ALA A 643 24.23 -24.04 -6.04
N LYS A 644 23.13 -23.24 -6.06
CA LYS A 644 22.06 -23.38 -7.05
C LYS A 644 22.51 -22.96 -8.46
N ALA A 645 23.35 -21.92 -8.57
CA ALA A 645 23.95 -21.48 -9.81
C ALA A 645 24.86 -22.56 -10.42
N GLU A 646 25.70 -23.16 -9.59
CA GLU A 646 26.55 -24.29 -9.97
C GLU A 646 25.72 -25.49 -10.45
N LYS A 647 24.66 -25.85 -9.70
CA LYS A 647 23.74 -26.93 -10.07
C LYS A 647 23.04 -26.70 -11.40
N PHE A 648 22.73 -25.47 -11.76
CA PHE A 648 22.10 -25.11 -13.03
C PHE A 648 23.12 -24.78 -14.13
N GLY A 649 24.42 -24.90 -13.85
CA GLY A 649 25.49 -24.62 -14.82
C GLY A 649 25.49 -23.18 -15.32
N LYS A 650 25.17 -22.21 -14.39
CA LYS A 650 25.13 -20.81 -14.75
C LYS A 650 26.51 -20.17 -14.73
N GLU A 651 26.69 -19.11 -15.52
CA GLU A 651 27.90 -18.31 -15.47
C GLU A 651 27.99 -17.58 -14.12
N ILE A 652 29.12 -17.75 -13.44
CA ILE A 652 29.33 -17.17 -12.11
C ILE A 652 30.50 -16.21 -12.20
N TRP A 653 30.29 -14.97 -11.76
CA TRP A 653 31.33 -13.96 -11.63
C TRP A 653 31.59 -13.65 -10.17
N THR A 654 32.84 -13.45 -9.82
CA THR A 654 33.22 -12.84 -8.54
C THR A 654 32.95 -11.33 -8.59
N GLU A 655 32.89 -10.70 -7.42
CA GLU A 655 32.76 -9.24 -7.35
C GLU A 655 33.90 -8.50 -8.06
N ASP A 656 35.13 -9.04 -7.99
CA ASP A 656 36.29 -8.46 -8.67
C ASP A 656 36.16 -8.55 -10.20
N GLU A 657 35.64 -9.67 -10.73
CA GLU A 657 35.36 -9.81 -12.16
C GLU A 657 34.26 -8.85 -12.60
N PHE A 658 33.22 -8.70 -11.79
CA PHE A 658 32.18 -7.72 -12.05
C PHE A 658 32.70 -6.30 -12.04
N ALA A 659 33.49 -5.92 -11.03
CA ALA A 659 34.10 -4.59 -10.94
C ALA A 659 35.06 -4.31 -12.11
N LYS A 660 35.77 -5.31 -12.61
CA LYS A 660 36.60 -5.19 -13.82
C LYS A 660 35.77 -4.91 -15.06
N LYS A 661 34.69 -5.68 -15.26
CA LYS A 661 33.76 -5.50 -16.40
C LYS A 661 33.05 -4.14 -16.33
N GLN A 662 32.72 -3.68 -15.15
CA GLN A 662 32.16 -2.35 -14.92
C GLN A 662 33.12 -1.23 -15.37
N LYS A 663 34.42 -1.38 -15.08
CA LYS A 663 35.44 -0.41 -15.52
C LYS A 663 35.67 -0.46 -17.03
N GLU A 664 35.62 -1.64 -17.63
CA GLU A 664 35.76 -1.84 -19.08
C GLU A 664 34.56 -1.25 -19.85
N SER A 665 33.36 -1.28 -19.26
CA SER A 665 32.13 -0.71 -19.85
C SER A 665 32.06 0.82 -19.76
N ASN A 666 32.83 1.44 -18.86
CA ASN A 666 32.88 2.90 -18.67
C ASN A 666 33.97 3.58 -19.50
N ASN A 667 34.80 2.82 -20.26
CA ASN A 667 35.81 3.30 -21.18
C ASN A 667 35.38 3.10 -22.65
#